data_a5392d6917f03350388cbd1b4de14ce5
#
_entry.id   a5392d6917f03350388cbd1b4de14ce5
#
_cell.length_a   1.000
_cell.length_b   1.000
_cell.length_c   1.000
_cell.angle_alpha   90.00
_cell.angle_beta   90.00
_cell.angle_gamma   90.00
#
_symmetry.space_group_name_H-M   'P 1'
#
loop_
_entity.id
_entity.type
_entity.pdbx_description
1 polymer ?
#
loop_
_entity_poly.entity_id
_entity_poly.type
_entity_poly.pdbx_seq_one_letter_code
_entity_poly.pdbx_strand_id
1 'polypeptide(L)'
;VTVIDTAVTTPIRWEAGGLRLAFEHDPDGPVRLVAIDGPEGDAASEPAGSARSAPRQPLVEVLSPAWGRVNNSYRYDGTALGAGLRLVDSTATSAGGVDRLEIVQRHEASGLVATTVLEAIAGVPAVRTTTTLRVEPGHAPLSVWAVTSLATGAVVSDAPNDVDLWWADSGWCSENRWTSRALRSPGLVAVDRTARGETSRNRLAISSLSTWSSGVANPAGAARDRRTGRTLAWQVEHNGAWAFELGEDPDWGHGGVPLEDRLFSETPFGPPRADRSRDGAYVAVLGPTDALHQWSVTLDGDTAFTTVPVSFTVAGSLDDALGRLAAQRRASRRPHAAGDALPVVFNDYMNTLEGDPTEGKLLPLIDAAARVGAEVFCIDAGWYDDTAGWWASVGDWQPSTARFPSGLPAVLDRIRAQGMVPGLWLEPEVVGLESRAARTLPDSAFLQRGGVRIVENARYLLDLRSPDARAHLDEAVDRLVDGLGVGFFKLDYNVTPGSGTDLDAPSVGAGLLEHNRALLTWLEAVLDRHPDLILENCGSGAMRSDAAMLRVLQMQSTSDQQDPLLYPMIAVGALGHILPEQAGNWAYPQPDMDDEMVVFTECTGLAGRLYQAGVLSGMDDHGLDLVADAVRVHKGTRYALAASTPRFPTGLPSWDDAWTTVAFDVADSPDTYVIAWRQAHAEAAVDLALPHLGGGDATVEQVYPAAGVGAGWTATRTAEGLRLDSGDGTGAPGARMYRVRVG
;
A
#
# COMPACT_ATOMS: atom_id res chain seq x y z
N VAL A 1 47.74 31.97 2.95
CA VAL A 1 46.68 31.36 3.76
C VAL A 1 45.50 32.29 3.68
N THR A 2 44.60 32.02 2.74
CA THR A 2 43.32 32.72 2.63
C THR A 2 42.29 31.87 3.35
N VAL A 3 41.77 32.38 4.46
CA VAL A 3 40.64 31.79 5.16
C VAL A 3 39.43 31.94 4.24
N ILE A 4 38.97 30.85 3.68
CA ILE A 4 37.65 30.83 3.01
C ILE A 4 36.65 30.86 4.16
N ASP A 5 36.00 32.00 4.32
CA ASP A 5 34.84 32.19 5.17
C ASP A 5 33.70 31.31 4.60
N THR A 6 33.46 30.15 5.21
CA THR A 6 32.32 29.34 4.87
C THR A 6 31.09 30.06 5.39
N ALA A 7 30.38 30.73 4.48
CA ALA A 7 29.11 31.35 4.78
C ALA A 7 28.19 30.27 5.40
N VAL A 8 27.89 30.43 6.68
CA VAL A 8 26.98 29.55 7.41
C VAL A 8 25.61 29.74 6.82
N THR A 9 25.15 28.78 5.99
CA THR A 9 23.76 28.73 5.49
C THR A 9 22.85 28.44 6.67
N THR A 10 21.81 29.25 6.85
CA THR A 10 20.82 28.99 7.89
C THR A 10 19.96 27.79 7.43
N PRO A 11 19.96 26.65 8.13
CA PRO A 11 19.16 25.49 7.72
C PRO A 11 17.67 25.82 7.82
N ILE A 12 16.88 25.32 6.85
CA ILE A 12 15.42 25.33 6.96
C ILE A 12 15.05 24.25 7.97
N ARG A 13 14.40 24.63 9.07
CA ARG A 13 13.89 23.71 10.09
C ARG A 13 12.38 23.76 10.09
N TRP A 14 11.74 22.61 10.05
CA TRP A 14 10.29 22.49 10.04
C TRP A 14 9.87 21.38 11.00
N GLU A 15 8.95 21.73 11.89
CA GLU A 15 8.33 20.80 12.82
C GLU A 15 6.84 20.72 12.51
N ALA A 16 6.36 19.48 12.26
CA ALA A 16 4.98 19.26 11.88
C ALA A 16 4.55 17.82 12.18
N GLY A 17 3.31 17.64 12.64
CA GLY A 17 2.77 16.32 13.00
C GLY A 17 3.55 15.61 14.12
N GLY A 18 4.52 16.28 14.76
CA GLY A 18 5.44 15.72 15.74
C GLY A 18 6.78 15.25 15.16
N LEU A 19 6.99 15.36 13.85
CA LEU A 19 8.30 15.13 13.23
C LEU A 19 9.08 16.45 13.12
N ARG A 20 10.41 16.37 13.20
CA ARG A 20 11.33 17.48 12.96
C ARG A 20 12.18 17.18 11.75
N LEU A 21 12.09 18.04 10.73
CA LEU A 21 12.85 17.94 9.50
C LEU A 21 13.86 19.08 9.41
N ALA A 22 15.07 18.76 8.96
CA ALA A 22 16.08 19.76 8.69
C ALA A 22 16.52 19.66 7.22
N PHE A 23 16.56 20.82 6.57
CA PHE A 23 17.03 20.95 5.19
C PHE A 23 18.26 21.86 5.19
N GLU A 24 19.24 21.49 4.40
CA GLU A 24 20.43 22.29 4.14
C GLU A 24 20.53 22.64 2.66
N HIS A 25 21.13 23.75 2.37
CA HIS A 25 21.47 24.15 1.02
C HIS A 25 22.77 24.98 1.03
N ASP A 26 23.61 24.72 0.09
CA ASP A 26 24.75 25.62 -0.20
C ASP A 26 24.26 26.71 -1.16
N PRO A 27 24.90 27.93 -1.17
CA PRO A 27 24.54 28.97 -2.14
C PRO A 27 24.58 28.50 -3.59
N ASP A 28 25.53 27.60 -3.90
CA ASP A 28 25.74 27.01 -5.22
C ASP A 28 25.32 25.54 -5.30
N GLY A 29 24.47 25.06 -4.37
CA GLY A 29 24.04 23.68 -4.26
C GLY A 29 22.51 23.51 -4.16
N PRO A 30 21.99 22.29 -4.38
CA PRO A 30 20.59 22.00 -4.21
C PRO A 30 20.19 21.97 -2.73
N VAL A 31 18.89 22.09 -2.48
CA VAL A 31 18.32 21.79 -1.16
C VAL A 31 18.41 20.27 -0.90
N ARG A 32 18.72 19.89 0.33
CA ARG A 32 18.85 18.49 0.78
C ARG A 32 18.07 18.30 2.07
N LEU A 33 17.31 17.24 2.19
CA LEU A 33 16.70 16.78 3.45
C LEU A 33 17.78 15.99 4.21
N VAL A 34 18.33 16.59 5.26
CA VAL A 34 19.52 16.07 5.97
C VAL A 34 19.20 15.39 7.30
N ALA A 35 18.04 15.67 7.88
CA ALA A 35 17.58 14.99 9.08
C ALA A 35 16.05 14.84 9.09
N ILE A 36 15.59 13.72 9.61
CA ILE A 36 14.20 13.41 9.88
C ILE A 36 14.18 12.81 11.29
N ASP A 37 13.72 13.54 12.30
CA ASP A 37 13.68 13.07 13.68
C ASP A 37 12.24 12.85 14.13
N GLY A 38 12.05 11.84 14.98
CA GLY A 38 10.76 11.55 15.62
C GLY A 38 10.35 12.60 16.65
N PRO A 39 9.18 12.45 17.26
CA PRO A 39 8.73 13.28 18.38
C PRO A 39 9.76 13.34 19.51
N GLU A 40 9.78 14.43 20.27
CA GLU A 40 10.68 14.59 21.39
C GLU A 40 10.45 13.48 22.44
N GLY A 41 11.55 12.87 22.90
CA GLY A 41 11.51 11.73 23.83
C GLY A 41 11.28 10.36 23.16
N ASP A 42 11.06 10.31 21.87
CA ASP A 42 10.99 9.06 21.11
C ASP A 42 12.41 8.46 20.91
N ALA A 43 12.50 7.13 20.87
CA ALA A 43 13.73 6.42 20.50
C ALA A 43 14.23 6.75 19.09
N ALA A 44 13.37 7.31 18.23
CA ALA A 44 13.70 7.83 16.92
C ALA A 44 14.31 9.24 16.95
N SER A 45 14.28 9.93 18.09
CA SER A 45 14.95 11.22 18.27
C SER A 45 16.43 11.00 18.47
N GLU A 46 17.27 11.71 17.69
CA GLU A 46 18.71 11.69 17.93
C GLU A 46 19.11 12.62 19.07
N PRO A 47 20.15 12.25 19.84
CA PRO A 47 20.72 13.18 20.82
C PRO A 47 21.23 14.43 20.08
N ALA A 48 20.87 15.61 20.60
CA ALA A 48 21.36 16.87 20.09
C ALA A 48 22.89 16.87 20.09
N GLY A 49 23.51 16.89 18.92
CA GLY A 49 24.98 16.97 18.77
C GLY A 49 25.66 15.84 18.01
N SER A 50 24.94 14.84 17.49
CA SER A 50 25.54 13.91 16.53
C SER A 50 25.77 14.66 15.21
N ALA A 51 27.05 15.02 14.95
CA ALA A 51 27.45 15.58 13.66
C ALA A 51 27.41 14.46 12.62
N ARG A 52 26.26 14.27 11.95
CA ARG A 52 26.20 13.47 10.73
C ARG A 52 27.00 14.18 9.65
N SER A 53 27.74 13.43 8.85
CA SER A 53 28.17 13.96 7.55
C SER A 53 26.86 14.19 6.76
N ALA A 54 26.62 15.45 6.35
CA ALA A 54 25.39 15.81 5.64
C ALA A 54 25.22 14.93 4.41
N PRO A 55 24.06 14.25 4.26
CA PRO A 55 23.75 13.48 3.07
C PRO A 55 23.79 14.40 1.83
N ARG A 56 24.31 13.89 0.73
CA ARG A 56 24.49 14.70 -0.49
C ARG A 56 23.31 14.65 -1.46
N GLN A 57 22.35 13.82 -1.15
CA GLN A 57 21.17 13.59 -2.00
C GLN A 57 20.35 14.88 -2.16
N PRO A 58 20.17 15.42 -3.38
CA PRO A 58 19.22 16.50 -3.63
C PRO A 58 17.81 16.12 -3.19
N LEU A 59 17.03 17.10 -2.71
CA LEU A 59 15.61 16.91 -2.36
C LEU A 59 14.79 16.48 -3.57
N VAL A 60 15.17 16.90 -4.78
CA VAL A 60 14.49 16.57 -6.04
C VAL A 60 15.51 16.12 -7.06
N GLU A 61 15.32 14.93 -7.58
CA GLU A 61 16.07 14.40 -8.73
C GLU A 61 15.16 14.42 -9.97
N VAL A 62 15.69 14.97 -11.05
CA VAL A 62 14.97 15.06 -12.33
C VAL A 62 15.85 14.53 -13.45
N LEU A 63 15.46 13.43 -14.07
CA LEU A 63 16.16 12.87 -15.21
C LEU A 63 15.58 13.40 -16.51
N SER A 64 16.44 13.99 -17.33
CA SER A 64 16.12 14.48 -18.67
C SER A 64 17.15 13.98 -19.68
N PRO A 65 16.74 13.62 -20.92
CA PRO A 65 17.69 13.21 -21.95
C PRO A 65 18.66 14.32 -22.36
N ALA A 66 18.25 15.59 -22.22
CA ALA A 66 19.08 16.74 -22.57
C ALA A 66 20.18 17.05 -21.53
N TRP A 67 20.01 16.58 -20.27
CA TRP A 67 20.91 16.92 -19.17
C TRP A 67 21.62 15.71 -18.57
N GLY A 68 20.97 14.54 -18.59
CA GLY A 68 21.55 13.29 -18.12
C GLY A 68 21.86 13.25 -16.60
N ARG A 69 22.94 12.55 -16.27
CA ARG A 69 23.48 12.36 -14.91
C ARG A 69 24.88 12.91 -14.82
N VAL A 70 25.29 13.27 -13.61
CA VAL A 70 26.68 13.71 -13.32
C VAL A 70 27.68 12.54 -13.29
N ASN A 71 27.18 11.31 -13.27
CA ASN A 71 27.98 10.10 -13.34
C ASN A 71 27.32 9.03 -14.22
N ASN A 72 28.07 8.01 -14.60
CA ASN A 72 27.56 6.90 -15.40
C ASN A 72 26.89 5.87 -14.48
N SER A 73 25.56 5.90 -14.37
CA SER A 73 24.78 4.95 -13.58
C SER A 73 23.36 4.78 -14.13
N TYR A 74 22.65 3.72 -13.67
CA TYR A 74 21.22 3.54 -13.89
C TYR A 74 20.35 4.08 -12.74
N ARG A 75 20.97 4.67 -11.73
CA ARG A 75 20.28 5.20 -10.55
C ARG A 75 19.44 6.43 -10.89
N TYR A 76 18.48 6.73 -10.04
CA TYR A 76 17.71 7.98 -10.07
C TYR A 76 18.32 9.06 -9.18
N ASP A 77 19.50 8.82 -8.60
CA ASP A 77 20.34 9.81 -7.94
C ASP A 77 21.34 10.42 -8.91
N GLY A 78 21.90 11.56 -8.52
CA GLY A 78 22.99 12.24 -9.25
C GLY A 78 22.56 12.73 -10.64
N THR A 79 21.33 13.20 -10.80
CA THR A 79 20.88 13.84 -12.05
C THR A 79 21.52 15.24 -12.17
N ALA A 80 21.87 15.65 -13.39
CA ALA A 80 22.47 16.96 -13.60
C ALA A 80 21.49 18.10 -13.26
N LEU A 81 20.19 17.90 -13.52
CA LEU A 81 19.18 18.88 -13.15
C LEU A 81 19.03 18.96 -11.62
N GLY A 82 18.93 17.81 -10.91
CA GLY A 82 18.83 17.78 -9.45
C GLY A 82 20.02 18.48 -8.78
N ALA A 83 21.23 18.16 -9.22
CA ALA A 83 22.46 18.81 -8.73
C ALA A 83 22.53 20.31 -9.03
N GLY A 84 21.87 20.75 -10.12
CA GLY A 84 21.83 22.15 -10.58
C GLY A 84 20.70 23.00 -9.99
N LEU A 85 19.72 22.42 -9.27
CA LEU A 85 18.66 23.18 -8.61
C LEU A 85 19.20 24.06 -7.49
N ARG A 86 18.65 25.26 -7.33
CA ARG A 86 19.03 26.23 -6.28
C ARG A 86 17.77 26.71 -5.57
N LEU A 87 17.86 26.92 -4.26
CA LEU A 87 16.76 27.46 -3.46
C LEU A 87 16.38 28.87 -3.97
N VAL A 88 15.09 29.08 -4.20
CA VAL A 88 14.50 30.37 -4.52
C VAL A 88 13.74 30.92 -3.32
N ASP A 89 12.88 30.06 -2.73
CA ASP A 89 12.02 30.43 -1.60
C ASP A 89 11.64 29.21 -0.77
N SER A 90 11.28 29.46 0.49
CA SER A 90 10.65 28.46 1.34
C SER A 90 9.62 29.11 2.25
N THR A 91 8.39 28.58 2.25
CA THR A 91 7.27 29.13 3.01
C THR A 91 6.57 28.03 3.82
N ALA A 92 6.45 28.27 5.13
CA ALA A 92 5.68 27.38 6.02
C ALA A 92 4.34 28.01 6.38
N THR A 93 3.26 27.22 6.32
CA THR A 93 1.90 27.62 6.68
C THR A 93 1.23 26.54 7.51
N SER A 94 0.22 26.92 8.30
CA SER A 94 -0.62 25.98 9.07
C SER A 94 -2.07 26.43 8.94
N ALA A 95 -2.92 25.54 8.45
CA ALA A 95 -4.35 25.82 8.28
C ALA A 95 -5.18 24.54 8.31
N GLY A 96 -6.35 24.57 8.96
CA GLY A 96 -7.31 23.45 8.97
C GLY A 96 -6.75 22.15 9.58
N GLY A 97 -5.78 22.23 10.50
CA GLY A 97 -5.14 21.05 11.09
C GLY A 97 -4.08 20.41 10.22
N VAL A 98 -3.64 21.08 9.15
CA VAL A 98 -2.55 20.65 8.27
C VAL A 98 -1.44 21.69 8.31
N ASP A 99 -0.24 21.23 8.63
CA ASP A 99 1.00 22.00 8.49
C ASP A 99 1.59 21.73 7.11
N ARG A 100 2.03 22.79 6.43
CA ARG A 100 2.57 22.74 5.08
C ARG A 100 3.87 23.51 4.98
N LEU A 101 4.90 22.88 4.37
CA LEU A 101 6.13 23.52 3.94
C LEU A 101 6.22 23.45 2.42
N GLU A 102 6.42 24.58 1.79
CA GLU A 102 6.68 24.71 0.37
C GLU A 102 8.14 25.13 0.16
N ILE A 103 8.86 24.42 -0.69
CA ILE A 103 10.26 24.73 -1.08
C ILE A 103 10.33 24.88 -2.58
N VAL A 104 10.69 26.06 -3.04
CA VAL A 104 10.83 26.39 -4.46
C VAL A 104 12.29 26.40 -4.84
N GLN A 105 12.66 25.61 -5.83
CA GLN A 105 14.00 25.52 -6.39
C GLN A 105 13.96 25.81 -7.90
N ARG A 106 15.06 26.37 -8.44
CA ARG A 106 15.21 26.72 -9.86
C ARG A 106 16.52 26.23 -10.41
N HIS A 107 16.48 25.69 -11.63
CA HIS A 107 17.66 25.43 -12.45
C HIS A 107 17.78 26.48 -13.54
N GLU A 108 18.73 27.41 -13.37
CA GLU A 108 18.86 28.63 -14.18
C GLU A 108 18.97 28.34 -15.68
N ALA A 109 19.84 27.41 -16.06
CA ALA A 109 20.13 27.19 -17.48
C ALA A 109 18.98 26.53 -18.26
N SER A 110 18.12 25.73 -17.62
CA SER A 110 16.96 25.09 -18.26
C SER A 110 15.64 25.82 -18.03
N GLY A 111 15.62 26.79 -17.10
CA GLY A 111 14.38 27.43 -16.64
C GLY A 111 13.46 26.48 -15.84
N LEU A 112 13.94 25.29 -15.45
CA LEU A 112 13.15 24.36 -14.64
C LEU A 112 12.93 24.96 -13.25
N VAL A 113 11.67 24.98 -12.82
CA VAL A 113 11.24 25.28 -11.46
C VAL A 113 10.63 24.04 -10.85
N ALA A 114 11.15 23.63 -9.70
CA ALA A 114 10.64 22.52 -8.90
C ALA A 114 10.05 23.08 -7.60
N THR A 115 8.75 22.88 -7.38
CA THR A 115 8.06 23.24 -6.15
C THR A 115 7.73 21.97 -5.38
N THR A 116 8.44 21.73 -4.29
CA THR A 116 8.19 20.60 -3.40
C THR A 116 7.30 21.04 -2.25
N VAL A 117 6.21 20.32 -2.05
CA VAL A 117 5.24 20.53 -0.99
C VAL A 117 5.33 19.36 -0.03
N LEU A 118 5.53 19.68 1.26
CA LEU A 118 5.46 18.72 2.36
C LEU A 118 4.25 19.09 3.24
N GLU A 119 3.42 18.10 3.57
CA GLU A 119 2.20 18.27 4.37
C GLU A 119 2.22 17.27 5.53
N ALA A 120 1.81 17.71 6.72
CA ALA A 120 1.63 16.86 7.88
C ALA A 120 0.30 17.20 8.55
N ILE A 121 -0.45 16.18 8.92
CA ILE A 121 -1.70 16.31 9.68
C ILE A 121 -1.34 16.47 11.16
N ALA A 122 -1.97 17.42 11.85
CA ALA A 122 -1.71 17.69 13.27
C ALA A 122 -1.88 16.41 14.11
N GLY A 123 -0.88 16.09 14.94
CA GLY A 123 -0.85 14.89 15.78
C GLY A 123 -0.54 13.57 15.05
N VAL A 124 -0.29 13.59 13.75
CA VAL A 124 0.12 12.40 12.97
C VAL A 124 1.58 12.51 12.58
N PRO A 125 2.50 11.70 13.15
CA PRO A 125 3.93 11.82 12.90
C PRO A 125 4.33 11.15 11.56
N ALA A 126 3.80 11.69 10.48
CA ALA A 126 4.12 11.32 9.10
C ALA A 126 4.00 12.54 8.20
N VAL A 127 4.79 12.59 7.15
CA VAL A 127 4.81 13.68 6.17
C VAL A 127 4.49 13.14 4.79
N ARG A 128 3.58 13.81 4.09
CA ARG A 128 3.23 13.56 2.70
C ARG A 128 3.94 14.56 1.81
N THR A 129 4.54 14.12 0.71
CA THR A 129 5.30 14.99 -0.20
C THR A 129 4.89 14.82 -1.65
N THR A 130 4.90 15.92 -2.38
CA THR A 130 4.75 15.99 -3.84
C THR A 130 5.70 17.04 -4.40
N THR A 131 6.09 16.91 -5.67
CA THR A 131 6.86 17.93 -6.39
C THR A 131 6.17 18.29 -7.69
N THR A 132 5.95 19.58 -7.90
CA THR A 132 5.44 20.12 -9.17
C THR A 132 6.61 20.71 -9.96
N LEU A 133 6.73 20.28 -11.21
CA LEU A 133 7.71 20.76 -12.19
C LEU A 133 7.04 21.65 -13.22
N ARG A 134 7.69 22.75 -13.60
CA ARG A 134 7.33 23.61 -14.72
C ARG A 134 8.59 24.21 -15.35
N VAL A 135 8.50 24.65 -16.61
CA VAL A 135 9.56 25.40 -17.28
C VAL A 135 9.10 26.84 -17.44
N GLU A 136 9.97 27.79 -17.10
CA GLU A 136 9.64 29.22 -17.23
C GLU A 136 9.48 29.61 -18.70
N PRO A 137 8.56 30.55 -19.02
CA PRO A 137 8.40 31.05 -20.38
C PRO A 137 9.70 31.60 -20.95
N GLY A 138 9.97 31.29 -22.21
CA GLY A 138 11.18 31.73 -22.91
C GLY A 138 12.36 30.76 -22.87
N HIS A 139 12.25 29.67 -22.10
CA HIS A 139 13.19 28.58 -22.18
C HIS A 139 12.74 27.49 -23.16
N ALA A 140 13.67 26.64 -23.59
CA ALA A 140 13.34 25.51 -24.47
C ALA A 140 12.50 24.45 -23.70
N PRO A 141 11.57 23.77 -24.38
CA PRO A 141 10.83 22.67 -23.79
C PRO A 141 11.77 21.60 -23.20
N LEU A 142 11.42 21.08 -22.03
CA LEU A 142 12.22 20.12 -21.28
C LEU A 142 11.50 18.77 -21.23
N SER A 143 12.08 17.75 -21.85
CA SER A 143 11.60 16.38 -21.68
C SER A 143 12.07 15.81 -20.33
N VAL A 144 11.14 15.25 -19.55
CA VAL A 144 11.37 14.61 -18.26
C VAL A 144 11.09 13.12 -18.37
N TRP A 145 12.06 12.28 -17.97
CA TRP A 145 12.00 10.82 -18.01
C TRP A 145 11.81 10.18 -16.64
N ALA A 146 12.15 10.88 -15.58
CA ALA A 146 11.87 10.49 -14.22
C ALA A 146 11.97 11.72 -13.31
N VAL A 147 11.17 11.73 -12.24
CA VAL A 147 11.24 12.72 -11.17
C VAL A 147 10.91 12.06 -9.84
N THR A 148 11.66 12.37 -8.79
CA THR A 148 11.42 11.84 -7.45
C THR A 148 10.28 12.58 -6.77
N SER A 149 9.41 11.84 -6.08
CA SER A 149 8.45 12.38 -5.10
C SER A 149 9.12 12.55 -3.73
N LEU A 150 10.05 11.65 -3.41
CA LEU A 150 10.91 11.72 -2.22
C LEU A 150 12.33 11.31 -2.62
N ALA A 151 13.31 12.13 -2.28
CA ALA A 151 14.71 11.77 -2.36
C ALA A 151 15.43 12.29 -1.11
N THR A 152 16.18 11.42 -0.42
CA THR A 152 16.90 11.80 0.78
C THR A 152 18.06 10.85 1.07
N GLY A 153 19.14 11.40 1.60
CA GLY A 153 20.22 10.66 2.24
C GLY A 153 20.07 10.59 3.77
N ALA A 154 19.00 11.16 4.35
CA ALA A 154 18.70 11.08 5.78
C ALA A 154 18.18 9.68 6.19
N VAL A 155 18.85 8.63 5.70
CA VAL A 155 18.55 7.24 6.07
C VAL A 155 19.09 6.98 7.48
N VAL A 156 18.43 6.12 8.22
CA VAL A 156 18.45 5.96 9.68
C VAL A 156 19.80 5.66 10.34
N SER A 157 20.85 5.35 9.58
CA SER A 157 22.18 5.03 10.09
C SER A 157 23.27 5.71 9.27
N ASP A 158 24.35 6.14 9.95
CA ASP A 158 25.57 6.60 9.29
C ASP A 158 26.44 5.43 8.78
N ALA A 159 26.09 4.20 9.18
CA ALA A 159 26.81 2.99 8.80
C ALA A 159 25.96 2.10 7.89
N PRO A 160 26.19 2.10 6.57
CA PRO A 160 25.43 1.25 5.63
C PRO A 160 25.45 -0.25 5.96
N ASN A 161 26.47 -0.70 6.72
CA ASN A 161 26.56 -2.08 7.20
C ASN A 161 25.44 -2.46 8.17
N ASP A 162 24.87 -1.49 8.88
CA ASP A 162 23.86 -1.73 9.92
C ASP A 162 22.44 -1.54 9.41
N VAL A 163 22.27 -1.20 8.12
CA VAL A 163 20.95 -0.95 7.52
C VAL A 163 20.40 -2.23 6.92
N ASP A 164 19.17 -2.59 7.32
CA ASP A 164 18.31 -3.56 6.65
C ASP A 164 17.23 -2.84 5.86
N LEU A 165 16.99 -3.33 4.65
CA LEU A 165 15.93 -2.88 3.76
C LEU A 165 14.76 -3.84 3.87
N TRP A 166 13.54 -3.30 3.99
CA TRP A 166 12.31 -4.06 4.11
C TRP A 166 11.36 -3.69 2.96
N TRP A 167 10.78 -4.70 2.34
CA TRP A 167 9.72 -4.57 1.33
C TRP A 167 8.87 -5.83 1.36
N ALA A 168 7.72 -5.81 0.69
CA ALA A 168 6.91 -7.00 0.49
C ALA A 168 6.85 -7.33 -0.99
N ASP A 169 7.30 -8.52 -1.38
CA ASP A 169 6.99 -9.09 -2.69
C ASP A 169 5.52 -9.46 -2.73
N SER A 170 4.92 -9.38 -3.91
CA SER A 170 3.51 -9.64 -4.10
C SER A 170 3.26 -10.38 -5.40
N GLY A 171 2.13 -11.05 -5.47
CA GLY A 171 1.67 -11.78 -6.64
C GLY A 171 0.32 -12.40 -6.34
N TRP A 172 -0.44 -12.75 -7.37
CA TRP A 172 -1.77 -13.35 -7.22
C TRP A 172 -1.74 -14.57 -6.30
N CYS A 173 -2.63 -14.61 -5.31
CA CYS A 173 -2.72 -15.62 -4.25
C CYS A 173 -1.45 -15.76 -3.38
N SER A 174 -0.53 -14.80 -3.46
CA SER A 174 0.73 -14.79 -2.69
C SER A 174 1.16 -13.36 -2.38
N GLU A 175 0.21 -12.54 -2.00
CA GLU A 175 0.39 -11.13 -1.68
C GLU A 175 1.12 -10.96 -0.33
N ASN A 176 1.68 -9.78 -0.13
CA ASN A 176 2.18 -9.30 1.16
C ASN A 176 3.31 -10.13 1.78
N ARG A 177 4.19 -10.71 0.96
CA ARG A 177 5.35 -11.49 1.45
C ARG A 177 6.48 -10.57 1.87
N TRP A 178 6.47 -10.16 3.12
CA TRP A 178 7.49 -9.29 3.67
C TRP A 178 8.84 -9.98 3.74
N THR A 179 9.87 -9.27 3.33
CA THR A 179 11.26 -9.72 3.34
C THR A 179 12.18 -8.60 3.77
N SER A 180 13.34 -8.97 4.27
CA SER A 180 14.40 -8.01 4.60
C SER A 180 15.75 -8.44 4.06
N ARG A 181 16.58 -7.47 3.77
CA ARG A 181 17.93 -7.69 3.26
C ARG A 181 18.87 -6.60 3.77
N ALA A 182 20.05 -7.03 4.23
CA ALA A 182 21.09 -6.06 4.56
C ALA A 182 21.49 -5.24 3.33
N LEU A 183 21.61 -3.92 3.46
CA LEU A 183 22.00 -3.02 2.38
C LEU A 183 23.33 -3.46 1.73
N ARG A 184 24.28 -3.94 2.52
CA ARG A 184 25.55 -4.48 2.04
C ARG A 184 25.57 -6.01 1.94
N SER A 185 24.45 -6.65 1.60
CA SER A 185 24.46 -8.07 1.30
C SER A 185 25.16 -8.36 -0.04
N PRO A 186 25.71 -9.56 -0.23
CA PRO A 186 26.35 -9.92 -1.50
C PRO A 186 25.48 -9.63 -2.73
N GLY A 187 26.09 -8.93 -3.71
CA GLY A 187 25.42 -8.58 -4.96
C GLY A 187 24.55 -7.33 -4.92
N LEU A 188 24.38 -6.65 -3.76
CA LEU A 188 23.60 -5.43 -3.68
C LEU A 188 24.45 -4.18 -3.79
N VAL A 189 25.47 -4.02 -2.95
CA VAL A 189 26.37 -2.85 -2.89
C VAL A 189 27.77 -3.28 -2.51
N ALA A 190 28.65 -2.33 -2.26
CA ALA A 190 30.00 -2.52 -1.73
C ALA A 190 31.03 -3.08 -2.71
N VAL A 191 30.89 -2.79 -4.01
CA VAL A 191 31.93 -3.07 -4.98
C VAL A 191 32.49 -1.76 -5.54
N ASP A 192 33.62 -1.31 -4.97
CA ASP A 192 34.28 -0.08 -5.40
C ASP A 192 35.42 -0.35 -6.39
N ARG A 193 35.62 0.58 -7.30
CA ARG A 193 36.87 0.73 -8.02
C ARG A 193 37.80 1.65 -7.23
N THR A 194 38.33 1.14 -6.13
CA THR A 194 39.17 1.92 -5.20
C THR A 194 40.36 2.57 -5.87
N ALA A 195 40.93 1.93 -6.92
CA ALA A 195 42.07 2.44 -7.67
C ALA A 195 41.78 3.76 -8.43
N ARG A 196 40.52 4.15 -8.63
CA ARG A 196 40.12 5.39 -9.31
C ARG A 196 39.23 6.29 -8.44
N GLY A 197 39.05 5.97 -7.16
CA GLY A 197 38.14 6.70 -6.29
C GLY A 197 36.66 6.59 -6.71
N GLU A 198 36.32 5.64 -7.63
CA GLU A 198 34.94 5.38 -8.02
C GLU A 198 34.28 4.50 -6.98
N THR A 199 33.06 4.83 -6.63
CA THR A 199 32.26 4.11 -5.65
C THR A 199 31.26 3.17 -6.30
N SER A 200 30.68 2.28 -5.50
CA SER A 200 29.63 1.36 -5.97
C SER A 200 28.46 2.14 -6.57
N ARG A 201 27.92 1.63 -7.67
CA ARG A 201 26.72 2.13 -8.35
C ARG A 201 25.59 1.12 -8.31
N ASN A 202 25.74 0.08 -7.50
CA ASN A 202 24.69 -0.89 -7.26
C ASN A 202 23.56 -0.28 -6.46
N ARG A 203 22.36 -0.80 -6.63
CA ARG A 203 21.15 -0.41 -5.91
C ARG A 203 20.23 -1.60 -5.72
N LEU A 204 19.39 -1.55 -4.71
CA LEU A 204 18.13 -2.27 -4.70
C LEU A 204 17.11 -1.39 -5.42
N ALA A 205 16.44 -1.92 -6.42
CA ALA A 205 15.35 -1.23 -7.10
C ALA A 205 14.11 -2.12 -7.07
N ILE A 206 13.01 -1.60 -6.56
CA ILE A 206 11.71 -2.27 -6.45
C ILE A 206 10.71 -1.43 -7.23
N SER A 207 9.82 -2.08 -7.97
CA SER A 207 8.79 -1.40 -8.74
C SER A 207 7.56 -2.27 -8.90
N SER A 208 6.42 -1.65 -9.14
CA SER A 208 5.24 -2.32 -9.65
C SER A 208 4.88 -1.75 -11.02
N LEU A 209 4.29 -2.58 -11.85
CA LEU A 209 4.05 -2.27 -13.25
C LEU A 209 2.56 -2.09 -13.53
N SER A 210 2.23 -1.20 -14.49
CA SER A 210 0.87 -1.01 -14.97
C SER A 210 -0.08 -0.53 -13.85
N THR A 211 -1.35 -0.95 -13.92
CA THR A 211 -2.43 -0.60 -12.98
C THR A 211 -2.54 -1.56 -11.78
N TRP A 212 -1.76 -2.61 -11.73
CA TRP A 212 -1.64 -3.44 -10.54
C TRP A 212 -0.54 -2.88 -9.63
N SER A 213 -0.88 -1.85 -8.86
CA SER A 213 0.06 -1.09 -8.01
C SER A 213 0.77 -1.93 -6.95
N SER A 214 0.20 -3.06 -6.55
CA SER A 214 0.79 -4.06 -5.65
C SER A 214 0.94 -5.45 -6.29
N GLY A 215 0.93 -5.53 -7.62
CA GLY A 215 0.96 -6.81 -8.34
C GLY A 215 2.35 -7.48 -8.42
N VAL A 216 3.42 -6.76 -8.12
CA VAL A 216 4.81 -7.27 -8.07
C VAL A 216 5.40 -7.09 -6.67
N ALA A 217 5.18 -5.93 -6.08
CA ALA A 217 5.57 -5.59 -4.72
C ALA A 217 4.58 -4.58 -4.14
N ASN A 218 4.49 -4.50 -2.82
CA ASN A 218 3.66 -3.50 -2.16
C ASN A 218 4.25 -2.09 -2.35
N PRO A 219 3.40 -1.06 -2.49
CA PRO A 219 3.84 0.33 -2.66
C PRO A 219 4.36 0.93 -1.34
N ALA A 220 5.13 0.17 -0.59
CA ALA A 220 5.68 0.54 0.71
C ALA A 220 7.03 -0.13 0.94
N GLY A 221 7.88 0.53 1.73
CA GLY A 221 9.17 -0.01 2.13
C GLY A 221 9.70 0.67 3.37
N ALA A 222 10.78 0.10 3.93
CA ALA A 222 11.47 0.68 5.07
C ALA A 222 12.97 0.41 5.04
N ALA A 223 13.71 1.30 5.70
CA ALA A 223 15.12 1.12 6.03
C ALA A 223 15.27 1.16 7.56
N ARG A 224 15.88 0.14 8.14
CA ARG A 224 16.02 -0.04 9.59
C ARG A 224 17.49 -0.13 9.99
N ASP A 225 17.91 0.62 10.97
CA ASP A 225 19.17 0.41 11.67
C ASP A 225 19.02 -0.78 12.64
N ARG A 226 19.76 -1.87 12.40
CA ARG A 226 19.72 -3.08 13.26
C ARG A 226 20.19 -2.82 14.69
N ARG A 227 21.09 -1.86 14.88
CA ARG A 227 21.71 -1.56 16.16
C ARG A 227 20.78 -0.76 17.07
N THR A 228 20.04 0.19 16.51
CA THR A 228 19.18 1.10 17.28
C THR A 228 17.70 0.76 17.16
N GLY A 229 17.31 0.01 16.13
CA GLY A 229 15.92 -0.21 15.77
C GLY A 229 15.29 0.92 14.98
N ARG A 230 15.94 2.10 14.91
CA ARG A 230 15.41 3.27 14.20
C ARG A 230 15.06 2.92 12.75
N THR A 231 13.88 3.29 12.32
CA THR A 231 13.30 2.90 11.03
C THR A 231 12.74 4.12 10.30
N LEU A 232 13.20 4.33 9.07
CA LEU A 232 12.54 5.19 8.08
C LEU A 232 11.62 4.33 7.24
N ALA A 233 10.32 4.66 7.18
CA ALA A 233 9.35 3.97 6.35
C ALA A 233 8.68 4.94 5.37
N TRP A 234 8.27 4.44 4.22
CA TRP A 234 7.57 5.21 3.18
C TRP A 234 6.47 4.38 2.53
N GLN A 235 5.49 5.08 1.93
CA GLN A 235 4.45 4.51 1.08
C GLN A 235 4.22 5.40 -0.14
N VAL A 236 3.97 4.79 -1.29
CA VAL A 236 3.56 5.47 -2.52
C VAL A 236 2.03 5.52 -2.56
N GLU A 237 1.46 6.71 -2.71
CA GLU A 237 0.01 6.92 -2.75
C GLU A 237 -0.46 7.02 -4.21
N HIS A 238 -0.37 5.91 -4.94
CA HIS A 238 -0.73 5.84 -6.35
C HIS A 238 -1.27 4.47 -6.73
N ASN A 239 -2.36 4.46 -7.50
CA ASN A 239 -3.07 3.28 -7.98
C ASN A 239 -2.55 2.76 -9.33
N GLY A 240 -1.28 2.96 -9.60
CA GLY A 240 -0.62 2.54 -10.85
C GLY A 240 0.86 2.31 -10.66
N ALA A 241 1.63 2.49 -11.71
CA ALA A 241 3.06 2.21 -11.76
C ALA A 241 3.90 3.14 -10.87
N TRP A 242 4.87 2.59 -10.18
CA TRP A 242 5.79 3.31 -9.29
C TRP A 242 7.13 2.57 -9.19
N ALA A 243 8.15 3.26 -8.67
CA ALA A 243 9.43 2.68 -8.34
C ALA A 243 10.01 3.30 -7.07
N PHE A 244 10.80 2.55 -6.34
CA PHE A 244 11.77 3.11 -5.39
C PHE A 244 13.11 2.40 -5.50
N GLU A 245 14.15 3.11 -5.13
CA GLU A 245 15.49 2.54 -5.06
C GLU A 245 16.22 3.00 -3.81
N LEU A 246 17.11 2.14 -3.33
CA LEU A 246 18.03 2.40 -2.26
C LEU A 246 19.44 1.98 -2.69
N GLY A 247 20.42 2.76 -2.27
CA GLY A 247 21.82 2.47 -2.54
C GLY A 247 22.73 3.17 -1.54
N GLU A 248 24.01 2.93 -1.65
CA GLU A 248 24.99 3.73 -0.94
C GLU A 248 25.08 5.11 -1.60
N ASP A 249 25.02 6.15 -0.79
CA ASP A 249 25.42 7.49 -1.18
C ASP A 249 26.90 7.67 -0.77
N PRO A 250 27.83 7.45 -1.70
CA PRO A 250 29.24 7.58 -1.38
C PRO A 250 29.56 9.04 -1.09
N ASP A 251 30.33 9.28 -0.02
CA ASP A 251 30.98 10.57 0.12
C ASP A 251 31.97 10.76 -1.04
N TRP A 252 31.54 11.44 -2.08
CA TRP A 252 32.33 11.69 -3.29
C TRP A 252 33.64 12.45 -3.00
N GLY A 253 33.90 12.92 -1.75
CA GLY A 253 35.17 13.53 -1.31
C GLY A 253 35.67 14.69 -2.20
N HIS A 254 34.97 14.98 -3.26
CA HIS A 254 35.35 15.85 -4.35
C HIS A 254 34.49 17.13 -4.33
N GLY A 255 34.51 17.82 -3.20
CA GLY A 255 33.86 19.14 -3.12
C GLY A 255 34.24 19.98 -4.34
N GLY A 256 33.33 20.13 -5.27
CA GLY A 256 33.39 21.14 -6.31
C GLY A 256 34.44 20.99 -7.43
N VAL A 257 35.10 19.83 -7.57
CA VAL A 257 36.05 19.67 -8.69
C VAL A 257 35.27 19.36 -9.97
N PRO A 258 35.33 20.22 -11.03
CA PRO A 258 34.66 19.99 -12.30
C PRO A 258 35.06 18.65 -12.93
N LEU A 259 34.16 18.03 -13.70
CA LEU A 259 34.40 16.74 -14.35
C LEU A 259 35.63 16.72 -15.24
N GLU A 260 35.89 17.82 -15.93
CA GLU A 260 37.05 18.04 -16.79
C GLU A 260 38.34 17.96 -16.01
N ASP A 261 38.40 18.53 -14.77
CA ASP A 261 39.61 18.49 -13.92
C ASP A 261 39.83 17.07 -13.33
N ARG A 262 38.78 16.25 -13.22
CA ARG A 262 38.90 14.85 -12.78
C ARG A 262 39.41 13.91 -13.87
N LEU A 263 39.07 14.15 -15.12
CA LEU A 263 39.46 13.31 -16.25
C LEU A 263 40.92 13.53 -16.67
N PHE A 264 41.49 14.67 -16.37
CA PHE A 264 42.84 15.09 -16.79
C PHE A 264 43.83 15.32 -15.64
N SER A 265 43.48 14.93 -14.40
CA SER A 265 44.41 15.03 -13.26
C SER A 265 45.61 14.09 -13.47
N GLU A 266 46.81 14.64 -13.24
CA GLU A 266 48.07 13.90 -13.36
C GLU A 266 48.21 12.75 -12.33
N THR A 267 47.33 12.67 -11.35
CA THR A 267 47.22 11.56 -10.40
C THR A 267 45.91 10.81 -10.61
N PRO A 268 45.86 9.83 -11.55
CA PRO A 268 44.66 9.06 -11.83
C PRO A 268 44.22 8.13 -10.69
N PHE A 269 44.98 8.07 -9.61
CA PHE A 269 44.75 7.24 -8.44
C PHE A 269 44.74 8.11 -7.20
N GLY A 270 43.59 8.55 -6.74
CA GLY A 270 43.42 9.11 -5.41
C GLY A 270 43.89 8.09 -4.35
N PRO A 271 44.24 8.53 -3.14
CA PRO A 271 44.62 7.61 -2.06
C PRO A 271 43.46 6.64 -1.84
N PRO A 272 43.71 5.33 -1.58
CA PRO A 272 42.68 4.39 -1.24
C PRO A 272 41.84 4.94 -0.09
N ARG A 273 40.52 4.95 -0.20
CA ARG A 273 39.65 5.31 0.92
C ARG A 273 39.86 4.30 2.04
N ALA A 274 40.57 4.70 3.08
CA ALA A 274 40.83 3.86 4.24
C ALA A 274 39.62 3.72 5.16
N ASP A 275 38.63 4.65 5.06
CA ASP A 275 37.48 4.69 5.96
C ASP A 275 36.17 4.82 5.17
N ARG A 276 35.41 3.72 5.10
CA ARG A 276 34.06 3.64 4.53
C ARG A 276 32.98 3.87 5.58
N SER A 277 33.33 4.18 6.81
CA SER A 277 32.38 4.43 7.89
C SER A 277 31.51 5.68 7.66
N ARG A 278 31.93 6.53 6.70
CA ARG A 278 31.26 7.79 6.35
C ARG A 278 30.36 7.69 5.10
N ASP A 279 30.32 6.56 4.44
CA ASP A 279 29.41 6.37 3.31
C ASP A 279 27.98 6.29 3.87
N GLY A 280 27.09 7.14 3.40
CA GLY A 280 25.67 7.11 3.75
C GLY A 280 24.87 6.17 2.85
N ALA A 281 23.59 6.07 3.09
CA ALA A 281 22.63 5.46 2.19
C ALA A 281 21.65 6.53 1.70
N TYR A 282 21.12 6.33 0.48
CA TYR A 282 20.04 7.17 -0.03
C TYR A 282 18.80 6.33 -0.32
N VAL A 283 17.65 7.00 -0.33
CA VAL A 283 16.40 6.48 -0.86
C VAL A 283 15.84 7.46 -1.89
N ALA A 284 15.33 6.92 -3.00
CA ALA A 284 14.60 7.68 -4.01
C ALA A 284 13.29 6.95 -4.31
N VAL A 285 12.16 7.64 -4.18
CA VAL A 285 10.81 7.11 -4.42
C VAL A 285 10.15 7.93 -5.51
N LEU A 286 9.60 7.25 -6.51
CA LEU A 286 9.08 7.84 -7.74
C LEU A 286 7.71 7.25 -8.10
N GLY A 287 6.95 7.98 -8.90
CA GLY A 287 5.88 7.43 -9.72
C GLY A 287 6.46 6.68 -10.94
N PRO A 288 5.71 6.66 -12.07
CA PRO A 288 6.19 6.02 -13.28
C PRO A 288 7.42 6.73 -13.85
N THR A 289 8.27 5.94 -14.56
CA THR A 289 9.51 6.40 -15.19
C THR A 289 9.56 5.94 -16.65
N ASP A 290 10.39 6.58 -17.48
CA ASP A 290 10.58 6.17 -18.86
C ASP A 290 11.12 4.73 -18.97
N ALA A 291 12.18 4.45 -18.22
CA ALA A 291 12.90 3.17 -18.32
C ALA A 291 12.07 1.94 -17.91
N LEU A 292 11.16 2.07 -16.96
CA LEU A 292 10.36 0.95 -16.45
C LEU A 292 8.92 0.97 -16.97
N HIS A 293 8.37 2.16 -17.25
CA HIS A 293 6.94 2.35 -17.45
C HIS A 293 6.61 3.09 -18.75
N GLN A 294 7.61 3.38 -19.60
CA GLN A 294 7.45 4.18 -20.82
C GLN A 294 6.77 5.53 -20.55
N TRP A 295 7.08 6.12 -19.40
CA TRP A 295 6.54 7.39 -18.97
C TRP A 295 7.49 8.54 -19.27
N SER A 296 7.02 9.52 -19.97
CA SER A 296 7.72 10.80 -20.14
C SER A 296 6.72 11.92 -20.34
N VAL A 297 7.14 13.13 -20.00
CA VAL A 297 6.39 14.35 -20.22
C VAL A 297 7.33 15.43 -20.75
N THR A 298 6.82 16.28 -21.64
CA THR A 298 7.54 17.49 -22.07
C THR A 298 6.91 18.70 -21.39
N LEU A 299 7.72 19.42 -20.64
CA LEU A 299 7.35 20.66 -19.98
C LEU A 299 7.72 21.84 -20.86
N ASP A 300 6.81 22.78 -21.00
CA ASP A 300 6.99 24.06 -21.67
C ASP A 300 6.41 25.19 -20.81
N GLY A 301 6.26 26.39 -21.35
CA GLY A 301 5.72 27.51 -20.58
C GLY A 301 4.30 27.32 -20.05
N ASP A 302 3.52 26.41 -20.64
CA ASP A 302 2.09 26.20 -20.34
C ASP A 302 1.83 24.86 -19.63
N THR A 303 2.79 23.93 -19.68
CA THR A 303 2.65 22.57 -19.13
C THR A 303 3.33 22.45 -17.77
N ALA A 304 2.60 21.92 -16.79
CA ALA A 304 3.15 21.54 -15.48
C ALA A 304 2.91 20.04 -15.20
N PHE A 305 3.79 19.43 -14.43
CA PHE A 305 3.63 18.06 -13.97
C PHE A 305 3.80 17.98 -12.46
N THR A 306 2.85 17.33 -11.78
CA THR A 306 2.96 17.02 -10.35
C THR A 306 3.16 15.52 -10.16
N THR A 307 4.15 15.15 -9.35
CA THR A 307 4.47 13.75 -9.02
C THR A 307 3.33 13.04 -8.30
N VAL A 308 3.35 11.72 -8.29
CA VAL A 308 2.50 10.94 -7.37
C VAL A 308 2.92 11.23 -5.94
N PRO A 309 1.97 11.27 -4.97
CA PRO A 309 2.33 11.54 -3.58
C PRO A 309 3.08 10.37 -2.95
N VAL A 310 3.94 10.70 -1.98
CA VAL A 310 4.64 9.75 -1.13
C VAL A 310 4.52 10.20 0.31
N SER A 311 4.12 9.33 1.22
CA SER A 311 4.19 9.59 2.66
C SER A 311 5.37 8.85 3.27
N PHE A 312 6.01 9.48 4.26
CA PHE A 312 7.15 8.91 4.99
C PHE A 312 7.12 9.28 6.46
N THR A 313 7.80 8.47 7.26
CA THR A 313 7.95 8.68 8.71
C THR A 313 9.25 8.05 9.22
N VAL A 314 9.65 8.40 10.44
CA VAL A 314 10.71 7.74 11.18
C VAL A 314 10.20 7.33 12.55
N ALA A 315 10.58 6.14 13.03
CA ALA A 315 10.20 5.64 14.36
C ALA A 315 11.32 4.81 15.00
N GLY A 316 11.18 4.45 16.27
CA GLY A 316 12.14 3.64 17.02
C GLY A 316 12.11 2.14 16.68
N SER A 317 11.07 1.68 15.98
CA SER A 317 10.92 0.29 15.52
C SER A 317 10.20 0.24 14.17
N LEU A 318 10.24 -0.93 13.51
CA LEU A 318 9.51 -1.16 12.28
C LEU A 318 7.98 -1.11 12.52
N ASP A 319 7.49 -1.76 13.58
CA ASP A 319 6.07 -1.77 13.93
C ASP A 319 5.54 -0.35 14.19
N ASP A 320 6.32 0.48 14.91
CA ASP A 320 5.93 1.87 15.15
C ASP A 320 5.93 2.70 13.86
N ALA A 321 6.89 2.48 12.98
CA ALA A 321 6.94 3.18 11.69
C ALA A 321 5.73 2.80 10.81
N LEU A 322 5.39 1.52 10.72
CA LEU A 322 4.19 1.05 10.01
C LEU A 322 2.91 1.58 10.68
N GLY A 323 2.87 1.63 12.01
CA GLY A 323 1.78 2.22 12.79
C GLY A 323 1.57 3.72 12.51
N ARG A 324 2.65 4.50 12.36
CA ARG A 324 2.58 5.92 11.97
C ARG A 324 2.05 6.11 10.55
N LEU A 325 2.47 5.27 9.59
CA LEU A 325 1.88 5.27 8.25
C LEU A 325 0.40 4.83 8.27
N ALA A 326 0.02 3.89 9.14
CA ALA A 326 -1.38 3.53 9.36
C ALA A 326 -2.19 4.73 9.90
N ALA A 327 -1.65 5.48 10.87
CA ALA A 327 -2.27 6.71 11.36
C ALA A 327 -2.44 7.76 10.25
N GLN A 328 -1.44 7.92 9.36
CA GLN A 328 -1.54 8.80 8.19
C GLN A 328 -2.66 8.37 7.24
N ARG A 329 -2.75 7.08 6.89
CA ARG A 329 -3.83 6.54 6.06
C ARG A 329 -5.20 6.79 6.69
N ARG A 330 -5.34 6.52 7.99
CA ARG A 330 -6.58 6.71 8.74
C ARG A 330 -7.03 8.16 8.76
N ALA A 331 -6.09 9.09 8.97
CA ALA A 331 -6.38 10.53 9.02
C ALA A 331 -6.69 11.14 7.64
N SER A 332 -6.17 10.54 6.55
CA SER A 332 -6.33 11.09 5.19
C SER A 332 -7.45 10.45 4.38
N ARG A 333 -8.04 9.35 4.84
CA ARG A 333 -9.12 8.66 4.12
C ARG A 333 -10.42 9.46 4.12
N ARG A 334 -11.24 9.26 3.08
CA ARG A 334 -12.60 9.80 3.00
C ARG A 334 -13.45 9.24 4.15
N PRO A 335 -14.11 10.08 4.96
CA PRO A 335 -15.07 9.62 5.96
C PRO A 335 -16.24 8.89 5.31
N HIS A 336 -16.67 7.78 5.91
CA HIS A 336 -17.82 7.01 5.41
C HIS A 336 -18.43 6.18 6.55
N ALA A 337 -19.76 6.11 6.62
CA ALA A 337 -20.48 5.42 7.70
C ALA A 337 -20.13 3.92 7.81
N ALA A 338 -19.85 3.24 6.69
CA ALA A 338 -19.39 1.85 6.71
C ALA A 338 -17.97 1.66 7.26
N GLY A 339 -17.14 2.72 7.25
CA GLY A 339 -15.83 2.72 7.90
C GLY A 339 -15.91 2.68 9.42
N ASP A 340 -17.01 3.17 9.98
CA ASP A 340 -17.29 3.12 11.42
C ASP A 340 -18.08 1.86 11.81
N ALA A 341 -19.02 1.44 10.96
CA ALA A 341 -19.90 0.28 11.22
C ALA A 341 -19.21 -1.07 11.01
N LEU A 342 -18.23 -1.17 10.09
CA LEU A 342 -17.50 -2.39 9.69
C LEU A 342 -18.45 -3.60 9.50
N PRO A 343 -19.44 -3.52 8.60
CA PRO A 343 -20.40 -4.60 8.43
C PRO A 343 -19.75 -5.90 7.96
N VAL A 344 -20.23 -7.02 8.48
CA VAL A 344 -19.84 -8.37 8.06
C VAL A 344 -20.41 -8.63 6.67
N VAL A 345 -19.54 -8.96 5.72
CA VAL A 345 -19.93 -9.27 4.34
C VAL A 345 -19.98 -10.79 4.14
N PHE A 346 -20.99 -11.30 3.47
CA PHE A 346 -20.98 -12.60 2.84
C PHE A 346 -20.86 -12.44 1.32
N ASN A 347 -20.00 -13.24 0.69
CA ASN A 347 -19.81 -13.25 -0.76
C ASN A 347 -19.88 -14.70 -1.27
N ASP A 348 -20.54 -14.88 -2.41
CA ASP A 348 -20.87 -16.20 -2.96
C ASP A 348 -19.82 -16.75 -3.95
N TYR A 349 -18.66 -16.12 -4.11
CA TYR A 349 -17.66 -16.56 -5.10
C TYR A 349 -16.67 -17.59 -4.52
N MET A 350 -15.66 -17.12 -3.78
CA MET A 350 -14.52 -17.94 -3.32
C MET A 350 -15.00 -19.12 -2.46
N ASN A 351 -14.55 -20.33 -2.81
CA ASN A 351 -14.90 -21.57 -2.10
C ASN A 351 -16.42 -21.77 -1.95
N THR A 352 -17.22 -21.17 -2.83
CA THR A 352 -18.70 -21.18 -2.77
C THR A 352 -19.30 -21.53 -4.15
N LEU A 353 -19.63 -20.55 -4.99
CA LEU A 353 -20.27 -20.76 -6.29
C LEU A 353 -19.37 -20.54 -7.51
N GLU A 354 -18.18 -19.96 -7.33
CA GLU A 354 -17.12 -19.78 -8.35
C GLU A 354 -17.65 -19.14 -9.66
N GLY A 355 -18.51 -18.11 -9.55
CA GLY A 355 -19.07 -17.41 -10.70
C GLY A 355 -20.29 -18.06 -11.34
N ASP A 356 -20.95 -18.97 -10.63
CA ASP A 356 -22.21 -19.58 -11.08
C ASP A 356 -23.40 -19.27 -10.12
N PRO A 357 -23.69 -17.97 -9.86
CA PRO A 357 -24.83 -17.56 -9.02
C PRO A 357 -26.15 -17.79 -9.76
N THR A 358 -26.97 -18.71 -9.28
CA THR A 358 -28.34 -18.91 -9.76
C THR A 358 -29.33 -18.71 -8.62
N GLU A 359 -30.56 -18.30 -8.92
CA GLU A 359 -31.60 -18.09 -7.92
C GLU A 359 -31.71 -19.28 -6.96
N GLY A 360 -31.70 -20.51 -7.50
CA GLY A 360 -31.85 -21.74 -6.69
C GLY A 360 -30.66 -22.00 -5.75
N LYS A 361 -29.45 -21.58 -6.10
CA LYS A 361 -28.24 -21.71 -5.25
C LYS A 361 -28.15 -20.59 -4.23
N LEU A 362 -28.55 -19.38 -4.62
CA LEU A 362 -28.44 -18.20 -3.76
C LEU A 362 -29.40 -18.17 -2.59
N LEU A 363 -30.67 -18.59 -2.81
CA LEU A 363 -31.70 -18.51 -1.77
C LEU A 363 -31.30 -19.23 -0.46
N PRO A 364 -30.82 -20.50 -0.47
CA PRO A 364 -30.38 -21.17 0.75
C PRO A 364 -29.12 -20.54 1.36
N LEU A 365 -28.21 -19.96 0.55
CA LEU A 365 -27.03 -19.24 1.05
C LEU A 365 -27.42 -17.94 1.74
N ILE A 366 -28.39 -17.19 1.19
CA ILE A 366 -28.91 -15.96 1.80
C ILE A 366 -29.48 -16.27 3.19
N ASP A 367 -30.24 -17.36 3.33
CA ASP A 367 -30.82 -17.75 4.61
C ASP A 367 -29.74 -18.17 5.62
N ALA A 368 -28.72 -18.92 5.18
CA ALA A 368 -27.61 -19.32 6.02
C ALA A 368 -26.73 -18.13 6.44
N ALA A 369 -26.42 -17.21 5.52
CA ALA A 369 -25.65 -15.99 5.82
C ALA A 369 -26.39 -15.11 6.83
N ALA A 370 -27.70 -14.95 6.70
CA ALA A 370 -28.51 -14.22 7.68
C ALA A 370 -28.52 -14.92 9.06
N ARG A 371 -28.60 -16.26 9.09
CA ARG A 371 -28.54 -17.03 10.34
C ARG A 371 -27.26 -16.80 11.11
N VAL A 372 -26.12 -16.76 10.45
CA VAL A 372 -24.83 -16.52 11.12
C VAL A 372 -24.61 -15.03 11.44
N GLY A 373 -25.44 -14.14 10.91
CA GLY A 373 -25.46 -12.71 11.26
C GLY A 373 -24.67 -11.83 10.30
N ALA A 374 -24.50 -12.21 9.03
CA ALA A 374 -24.01 -11.34 7.98
C ALA A 374 -24.88 -10.07 7.85
N GLU A 375 -24.26 -8.95 7.45
CA GLU A 375 -24.92 -7.64 7.33
C GLU A 375 -25.01 -7.16 5.87
N VAL A 376 -24.15 -7.72 5.01
CA VAL A 376 -24.14 -7.51 3.55
C VAL A 376 -24.12 -8.87 2.88
N PHE A 377 -24.87 -9.05 1.79
CA PHE A 377 -24.77 -10.22 0.93
C PHE A 377 -24.39 -9.76 -0.49
N CYS A 378 -23.19 -10.10 -0.94
CA CYS A 378 -22.67 -9.76 -2.26
C CYS A 378 -22.85 -10.93 -3.22
N ILE A 379 -23.61 -10.72 -4.30
CA ILE A 379 -23.67 -11.64 -5.43
C ILE A 379 -22.50 -11.28 -6.34
N ASP A 380 -21.54 -12.17 -6.44
CA ASP A 380 -20.28 -11.96 -7.17
C ASP A 380 -20.41 -12.16 -8.68
N ALA A 381 -19.32 -12.28 -9.42
CA ALA A 381 -19.28 -12.39 -10.87
C ALA A 381 -20.24 -13.46 -11.44
N GLY A 382 -20.73 -13.23 -12.65
CA GLY A 382 -21.64 -14.15 -13.35
C GLY A 382 -23.12 -13.79 -13.29
N TRP A 383 -23.57 -12.89 -12.41
CA TRP A 383 -24.99 -12.51 -12.28
C TRP A 383 -25.59 -11.89 -13.56
N TYR A 384 -24.76 -11.39 -14.47
CA TYR A 384 -25.13 -10.74 -15.73
C TYR A 384 -24.98 -11.64 -16.96
N ASP A 385 -24.46 -12.87 -16.79
CA ASP A 385 -24.15 -13.76 -17.92
C ASP A 385 -25.14 -14.92 -18.03
N ASP A 386 -25.66 -15.16 -19.24
CA ASP A 386 -26.59 -16.26 -19.53
C ASP A 386 -25.88 -17.59 -19.79
N THR A 387 -24.53 -17.58 -19.89
CA THR A 387 -23.71 -18.76 -20.17
C THR A 387 -22.79 -19.06 -18.96
N ALA A 388 -21.92 -20.07 -19.08
CA ALA A 388 -20.94 -20.37 -18.03
C ALA A 388 -19.62 -19.57 -18.15
N GLY A 389 -19.53 -18.62 -19.10
CA GLY A 389 -18.32 -17.92 -19.47
C GLY A 389 -18.40 -16.41 -19.27
N TRP A 390 -18.69 -15.94 -18.06
CA TRP A 390 -18.94 -14.53 -17.73
C TRP A 390 -17.82 -13.54 -18.15
N TRP A 391 -16.61 -14.03 -18.44
CA TRP A 391 -15.46 -13.20 -18.82
C TRP A 391 -15.66 -12.35 -20.07
N ALA A 392 -16.21 -12.94 -21.13
CA ALA A 392 -16.35 -12.28 -22.43
C ALA A 392 -17.62 -11.40 -22.52
N SER A 393 -18.56 -11.55 -21.58
CA SER A 393 -19.85 -10.84 -21.56
C SER A 393 -19.89 -9.65 -20.59
N VAL A 394 -18.84 -9.45 -19.78
CA VAL A 394 -18.74 -8.37 -18.80
C VAL A 394 -18.87 -6.98 -19.44
N GLY A 395 -19.48 -6.01 -18.73
CA GLY A 395 -19.53 -4.62 -19.15
C GLY A 395 -20.91 -4.05 -19.46
N ASP A 396 -21.91 -4.87 -19.75
CA ASP A 396 -23.30 -4.41 -19.97
C ASP A 396 -24.09 -4.29 -18.67
N TRP A 397 -23.72 -5.04 -17.64
CA TRP A 397 -24.27 -5.02 -16.28
C TRP A 397 -25.80 -5.20 -16.23
N GLN A 398 -26.33 -6.05 -17.12
CA GLN A 398 -27.76 -6.39 -17.17
C GLN A 398 -27.97 -7.76 -16.51
N PRO A 399 -28.96 -7.92 -15.62
CA PRO A 399 -29.21 -9.20 -14.97
C PRO A 399 -29.54 -10.32 -15.95
N SER A 400 -28.96 -11.51 -15.75
CA SER A 400 -29.28 -12.71 -16.51
C SER A 400 -30.71 -13.18 -16.21
N THR A 401 -31.50 -13.39 -17.26
CA THR A 401 -32.84 -13.95 -17.11
C THR A 401 -32.83 -15.49 -17.00
N ALA A 402 -31.77 -16.14 -17.47
CA ALA A 402 -31.57 -17.57 -17.33
C ALA A 402 -31.20 -17.96 -15.90
N ARG A 403 -30.36 -17.19 -15.25
CA ARG A 403 -29.93 -17.42 -13.85
C ARG A 403 -31.00 -17.03 -12.84
N PHE A 404 -31.79 -16.01 -13.15
CA PHE A 404 -32.84 -15.44 -12.29
C PHE A 404 -34.20 -15.50 -12.96
N PRO A 405 -34.85 -16.68 -13.02
CA PRO A 405 -36.17 -16.83 -13.66
C PRO A 405 -37.26 -15.94 -13.05
N SER A 406 -37.17 -15.63 -11.74
CA SER A 406 -38.08 -14.71 -11.05
C SER A 406 -37.61 -13.24 -11.15
N GLY A 407 -36.47 -12.97 -11.81
CA GLY A 407 -35.78 -11.71 -11.89
C GLY A 407 -34.82 -11.44 -10.73
N LEU A 408 -33.68 -10.81 -10.99
CA LEU A 408 -32.71 -10.43 -9.95
C LEU A 408 -33.35 -9.62 -8.81
N PRO A 409 -34.30 -8.67 -9.05
CA PRO A 409 -34.99 -7.95 -7.98
C PRO A 409 -35.60 -8.85 -6.90
N ALA A 410 -36.15 -10.02 -7.25
CA ALA A 410 -36.74 -10.96 -6.28
C ALA A 410 -35.69 -11.54 -5.32
N VAL A 411 -34.46 -11.79 -5.80
CA VAL A 411 -33.31 -12.25 -4.98
C VAL A 411 -32.84 -11.13 -4.09
N LEU A 412 -32.68 -9.90 -4.63
CA LEU A 412 -32.27 -8.72 -3.83
C LEU A 412 -33.31 -8.40 -2.74
N ASP A 413 -34.61 -8.56 -3.03
CA ASP A 413 -35.69 -8.43 -2.04
C ASP A 413 -35.59 -9.49 -0.93
N ARG A 414 -35.18 -10.73 -1.28
CA ARG A 414 -34.92 -11.77 -0.26
C ARG A 414 -33.75 -11.37 0.66
N ILE A 415 -32.68 -10.81 0.13
CA ILE A 415 -31.53 -10.30 0.93
C ILE A 415 -32.04 -9.23 1.91
N ARG A 416 -32.81 -8.24 1.43
CA ARG A 416 -33.38 -7.17 2.27
C ARG A 416 -34.35 -7.71 3.32
N ALA A 417 -35.17 -8.68 2.96
CA ALA A 417 -36.15 -9.31 3.88
C ALA A 417 -35.43 -10.04 5.04
N GLN A 418 -34.18 -10.47 4.84
CA GLN A 418 -33.32 -11.04 5.88
C GLN A 418 -32.53 -9.96 6.67
N GLY A 419 -32.72 -8.67 6.38
CA GLY A 419 -32.08 -7.55 7.08
C GLY A 419 -30.66 -7.24 6.58
N MET A 420 -30.24 -7.80 5.46
CA MET A 420 -28.92 -7.55 4.86
C MET A 420 -29.00 -6.51 3.74
N VAL A 421 -27.88 -5.82 3.51
CA VAL A 421 -27.67 -4.93 2.36
C VAL A 421 -27.35 -5.77 1.13
N PRO A 422 -28.07 -5.61 0.01
CA PRO A 422 -27.73 -6.31 -1.22
C PRO A 422 -26.50 -5.70 -1.88
N GLY A 423 -25.56 -6.56 -2.29
CA GLY A 423 -24.34 -6.22 -3.00
C GLY A 423 -24.23 -6.93 -4.34
N LEU A 424 -23.50 -6.32 -5.27
CA LEU A 424 -23.14 -6.89 -6.56
C LEU A 424 -21.66 -6.70 -6.86
N TRP A 425 -21.10 -7.63 -7.63
CA TRP A 425 -19.77 -7.52 -8.22
C TRP A 425 -19.81 -6.70 -9.51
N LEU A 426 -18.83 -5.83 -9.71
CA LEU A 426 -18.56 -5.12 -10.95
C LEU A 426 -17.07 -5.18 -11.28
N GLU A 427 -16.72 -5.18 -12.57
CA GLU A 427 -15.37 -4.94 -13.08
C GLU A 427 -15.43 -3.69 -13.98
N PRO A 428 -15.41 -2.48 -13.39
CA PRO A 428 -15.83 -1.26 -14.08
C PRO A 428 -14.89 -0.81 -15.21
N GLU A 429 -13.63 -1.20 -15.16
CA GLU A 429 -12.62 -0.72 -16.12
C GLU A 429 -12.52 -1.61 -17.37
N VAL A 430 -13.37 -2.63 -17.53
CA VAL A 430 -13.30 -3.56 -18.65
C VAL A 430 -14.64 -3.75 -19.35
N VAL A 431 -14.55 -4.16 -20.62
CA VAL A 431 -15.68 -4.50 -21.46
C VAL A 431 -15.36 -5.77 -22.24
N GLY A 432 -16.09 -6.85 -21.99
CA GLY A 432 -15.92 -8.13 -22.66
C GLY A 432 -16.19 -8.04 -24.17
N LEU A 433 -15.41 -8.78 -24.96
CA LEU A 433 -15.50 -8.73 -26.43
C LEU A 433 -16.87 -9.08 -26.99
N GLU A 434 -17.66 -9.89 -26.27
CA GLU A 434 -19.00 -10.35 -26.67
C GLU A 434 -20.11 -9.43 -26.19
N SER A 435 -19.83 -8.47 -25.30
CA SER A 435 -20.79 -7.53 -24.75
C SER A 435 -21.35 -6.59 -25.83
N ARG A 436 -22.51 -5.99 -25.57
CA ARG A 436 -23.06 -4.93 -26.42
C ARG A 436 -22.19 -3.67 -26.35
N ALA A 437 -21.68 -3.33 -25.16
CA ALA A 437 -20.84 -2.17 -24.93
C ALA A 437 -19.58 -2.18 -25.81
N ALA A 438 -18.97 -3.34 -26.05
CA ALA A 438 -17.83 -3.48 -26.97
C ALA A 438 -18.12 -3.01 -28.40
N ARG A 439 -19.38 -3.11 -28.84
CA ARG A 439 -19.84 -2.74 -30.20
C ARG A 439 -20.44 -1.35 -30.28
N THR A 440 -20.95 -0.82 -29.18
CA THR A 440 -21.71 0.45 -29.19
C THR A 440 -20.91 1.65 -28.69
N LEU A 441 -19.92 1.43 -27.81
CA LEU A 441 -19.05 2.50 -27.36
C LEU A 441 -18.06 2.92 -28.48
N PRO A 442 -17.76 4.23 -28.60
CA PRO A 442 -16.76 4.72 -29.56
C PRO A 442 -15.36 4.24 -29.20
N ASP A 443 -14.45 4.20 -30.19
CA ASP A 443 -13.06 3.80 -29.96
C ASP A 443 -12.34 4.66 -28.93
N SER A 444 -12.71 5.95 -28.82
CA SER A 444 -12.18 6.89 -27.83
C SER A 444 -12.54 6.56 -26.37
N ALA A 445 -13.48 5.64 -26.15
CA ALA A 445 -13.82 5.15 -24.80
C ALA A 445 -12.84 4.10 -24.28
N PHE A 446 -11.91 3.63 -25.10
CA PHE A 446 -11.03 2.51 -24.78
C PHE A 446 -9.56 2.93 -24.78
N LEU A 447 -8.77 2.32 -23.89
CA LEU A 447 -7.31 2.40 -23.95
C LEU A 447 -6.82 1.82 -25.28
N GLN A 448 -5.93 2.54 -25.96
CA GLN A 448 -5.42 2.19 -27.27
C GLN A 448 -3.90 2.22 -27.30
N ARG A 449 -3.33 1.44 -28.23
CA ARG A 449 -1.93 1.42 -28.53
C ARG A 449 -1.72 1.36 -30.05
N GLY A 450 -1.06 2.36 -30.64
CA GLY A 450 -0.87 2.43 -32.09
C GLY A 450 -2.19 2.46 -32.86
N GLY A 451 -3.24 3.08 -32.32
CA GLY A 451 -4.56 3.16 -32.95
C GLY A 451 -5.42 1.89 -32.85
N VAL A 452 -5.05 0.93 -31.98
CA VAL A 452 -5.78 -0.32 -31.77
C VAL A 452 -6.21 -0.42 -30.30
N ARG A 453 -7.48 -0.78 -30.03
CA ARG A 453 -7.97 -1.05 -28.67
C ARG A 453 -7.13 -2.15 -28.03
N ILE A 454 -6.70 -1.94 -26.78
CA ILE A 454 -5.97 -2.94 -26.02
C ILE A 454 -6.92 -4.07 -25.65
N VAL A 455 -6.51 -5.30 -25.90
CA VAL A 455 -7.23 -6.53 -25.52
C VAL A 455 -6.38 -7.33 -24.55
N GLU A 456 -6.97 -7.71 -23.43
CA GLU A 456 -6.37 -8.62 -22.47
C GLU A 456 -7.42 -9.60 -21.97
N ASN A 457 -7.14 -10.89 -22.05
CA ASN A 457 -8.02 -11.98 -21.59
C ASN A 457 -9.50 -11.79 -22.01
N ALA A 458 -9.76 -11.66 -23.33
CA ALA A 458 -11.08 -11.44 -23.94
C ALA A 458 -11.82 -10.16 -23.48
N ARG A 459 -11.11 -9.13 -23.03
CA ARG A 459 -11.68 -7.83 -22.62
C ARG A 459 -10.97 -6.67 -23.29
N TYR A 460 -11.72 -5.63 -23.65
CA TYR A 460 -11.19 -4.28 -23.85
C TYR A 460 -11.11 -3.56 -22.51
N LEU A 461 -10.15 -2.64 -22.38
CA LEU A 461 -10.02 -1.79 -21.21
C LEU A 461 -10.59 -0.40 -21.51
N LEU A 462 -11.47 0.10 -20.64
CA LEU A 462 -12.02 1.44 -20.73
C LEU A 462 -10.97 2.48 -20.37
N ASP A 463 -11.05 3.62 -21.02
CA ASP A 463 -10.24 4.80 -20.68
C ASP A 463 -11.06 5.79 -19.85
N LEU A 464 -10.82 5.86 -18.56
CA LEU A 464 -11.57 6.73 -17.65
C LEU A 464 -11.32 8.24 -17.89
N ARG A 465 -10.35 8.61 -18.75
CA ARG A 465 -10.21 9.97 -19.26
C ARG A 465 -11.35 10.32 -20.22
N SER A 466 -11.92 9.32 -20.90
CA SER A 466 -13.02 9.49 -21.85
C SER A 466 -14.35 9.78 -21.13
N PRO A 467 -15.08 10.82 -21.52
CA PRO A 467 -16.42 11.08 -20.99
C PRO A 467 -17.42 9.98 -21.36
N ASP A 468 -17.27 9.31 -22.53
CA ASP A 468 -18.14 8.24 -22.95
C ASP A 468 -18.00 6.99 -22.08
N ALA A 469 -16.74 6.66 -21.67
CA ALA A 469 -16.48 5.57 -20.73
C ALA A 469 -17.12 5.85 -19.36
N ARG A 470 -16.93 7.08 -18.83
CA ARG A 470 -17.53 7.46 -17.54
C ARG A 470 -19.06 7.46 -17.60
N ALA A 471 -19.66 8.01 -18.68
CA ALA A 471 -21.12 8.03 -18.82
C ALA A 471 -21.72 6.62 -18.88
N HIS A 472 -21.04 5.66 -19.53
CA HIS A 472 -21.44 4.26 -19.52
C HIS A 472 -21.46 3.64 -18.12
N LEU A 473 -20.42 3.90 -17.32
CA LEU A 473 -20.31 3.42 -15.95
C LEU A 473 -21.29 4.14 -15.00
N ASP A 474 -21.48 5.44 -15.16
CA ASP A 474 -22.44 6.22 -14.37
C ASP A 474 -23.87 5.69 -14.58
N GLU A 475 -24.27 5.42 -15.84
CA GLU A 475 -25.58 4.82 -16.13
C GLU A 475 -25.75 3.46 -15.43
N ALA A 476 -24.72 2.60 -15.49
CA ALA A 476 -24.77 1.29 -14.87
C ALA A 476 -24.90 1.37 -13.34
N VAL A 477 -24.07 2.19 -12.70
CA VAL A 477 -24.08 2.39 -11.24
C VAL A 477 -25.41 2.99 -10.78
N ASP A 478 -25.86 4.10 -11.40
CA ASP A 478 -27.09 4.80 -11.00
C ASP A 478 -28.31 3.87 -11.18
N ARG A 479 -28.37 3.10 -12.25
CA ARG A 479 -29.44 2.12 -12.48
C ARG A 479 -29.44 1.00 -11.44
N LEU A 480 -28.28 0.50 -11.04
CA LEU A 480 -28.19 -0.57 -10.03
C LEU A 480 -28.47 -0.04 -8.62
N VAL A 481 -28.02 1.15 -8.28
CA VAL A 481 -28.27 1.76 -6.98
C VAL A 481 -29.72 2.27 -6.88
N ASP A 482 -30.12 3.19 -7.75
CA ASP A 482 -31.43 3.85 -7.67
C ASP A 482 -32.57 2.95 -8.13
N GLY A 483 -32.31 2.11 -9.15
CA GLY A 483 -33.33 1.23 -9.74
C GLY A 483 -33.50 -0.09 -9.00
N LEU A 484 -32.43 -0.69 -8.48
CA LEU A 484 -32.46 -1.99 -7.81
C LEU A 484 -32.16 -1.92 -6.30
N GLY A 485 -31.76 -0.76 -5.78
CA GLY A 485 -31.43 -0.56 -4.37
C GLY A 485 -30.21 -1.33 -3.91
N VAL A 486 -29.19 -1.46 -4.76
CA VAL A 486 -27.91 -2.06 -4.41
C VAL A 486 -27.15 -1.08 -3.52
N GLY A 487 -26.66 -1.55 -2.37
CA GLY A 487 -25.94 -0.73 -1.39
C GLY A 487 -24.46 -1.10 -1.21
N PHE A 488 -23.98 -2.08 -1.98
CA PHE A 488 -22.59 -2.53 -1.92
C PHE A 488 -22.10 -2.95 -3.32
N PHE A 489 -20.93 -2.51 -3.72
CA PHE A 489 -20.22 -3.05 -4.87
C PHE A 489 -18.83 -3.57 -4.49
N LYS A 490 -18.53 -4.80 -4.92
CA LYS A 490 -17.16 -5.28 -5.05
C LYS A 490 -16.65 -4.87 -6.44
N LEU A 491 -15.73 -3.90 -6.45
CA LEU A 491 -15.12 -3.40 -7.68
C LEU A 491 -13.83 -4.17 -7.95
N ASP A 492 -13.88 -5.06 -8.94
CA ASP A 492 -12.76 -5.91 -9.29
C ASP A 492 -11.95 -5.36 -10.48
N TYR A 493 -10.73 -5.86 -10.67
CA TYR A 493 -9.87 -5.50 -11.78
C TYR A 493 -8.86 -6.63 -12.08
N ASN A 494 -9.18 -7.47 -13.07
CA ASN A 494 -8.51 -8.76 -13.29
C ASN A 494 -7.53 -8.78 -14.47
N VAL A 495 -7.35 -7.66 -15.18
CA VAL A 495 -6.44 -7.53 -16.31
C VAL A 495 -5.74 -6.19 -16.31
N THR A 496 -4.57 -6.09 -16.94
CA THR A 496 -3.81 -4.84 -17.02
C THR A 496 -3.54 -4.42 -18.46
N PRO A 497 -3.47 -3.10 -18.76
CA PRO A 497 -3.17 -2.59 -20.11
C PRO A 497 -1.66 -2.63 -20.46
N GLY A 498 -0.84 -3.37 -19.73
CA GLY A 498 0.60 -3.30 -19.88
C GLY A 498 1.15 -1.91 -19.54
N SER A 499 1.98 -1.34 -20.40
CA SER A 499 2.55 0.00 -20.14
C SER A 499 1.56 1.15 -20.30
N GLY A 500 0.36 0.92 -20.87
CA GLY A 500 -0.70 1.93 -20.96
C GLY A 500 -1.11 2.30 -22.39
N THR A 501 -1.51 3.54 -22.59
CA THR A 501 -2.13 4.05 -23.83
C THR A 501 -1.37 5.24 -24.39
N ASP A 502 -1.26 5.29 -25.71
CA ASP A 502 -0.71 6.44 -26.46
C ASP A 502 -1.81 7.36 -27.04
N LEU A 503 -3.10 7.02 -26.84
CA LEU A 503 -4.21 7.86 -27.27
C LEU A 503 -4.23 9.17 -26.48
N ASP A 504 -4.13 10.29 -27.19
CA ASP A 504 -4.16 11.65 -26.60
C ASP A 504 -3.25 11.80 -25.37
N ALA A 505 -2.02 11.28 -25.46
CA ALA A 505 -1.06 11.31 -24.38
C ALA A 505 0.37 11.59 -24.89
N PRO A 506 1.21 12.31 -24.11
CA PRO A 506 2.59 12.59 -24.50
C PRO A 506 3.47 11.34 -24.54
N SER A 507 3.12 10.31 -23.80
CA SER A 507 3.76 9.00 -23.79
C SER A 507 2.80 7.94 -23.27
N VAL A 508 3.12 6.68 -23.51
CA VAL A 508 2.29 5.55 -23.13
C VAL A 508 2.01 5.52 -21.61
N GLY A 509 3.04 5.64 -20.80
CA GLY A 509 2.92 5.67 -19.35
C GLY A 509 2.24 6.93 -18.82
N ALA A 510 2.35 8.06 -19.54
CA ALA A 510 1.62 9.28 -19.15
C ALA A 510 0.10 9.13 -19.38
N GLY A 511 -0.30 8.50 -20.48
CA GLY A 511 -1.71 8.17 -20.70
C GLY A 511 -2.27 7.27 -19.62
N LEU A 512 -1.50 6.28 -19.16
CA LEU A 512 -1.91 5.40 -18.05
C LEU A 512 -1.99 6.14 -16.72
N LEU A 513 -1.03 7.00 -16.42
CA LEU A 513 -1.04 7.81 -15.19
C LEU A 513 -2.31 8.67 -15.11
N GLU A 514 -2.70 9.33 -16.22
CA GLU A 514 -3.89 10.18 -16.25
C GLU A 514 -5.19 9.33 -16.21
N HIS A 515 -5.22 8.13 -16.81
CA HIS A 515 -6.32 7.18 -16.63
C HIS A 515 -6.50 6.81 -15.13
N ASN A 516 -5.40 6.48 -14.44
CA ASN A 516 -5.45 6.13 -13.01
C ASN A 516 -5.94 7.29 -12.13
N ARG A 517 -5.55 8.53 -12.45
CA ARG A 517 -6.06 9.75 -11.79
C ARG A 517 -7.54 9.96 -12.06
N ALA A 518 -7.97 9.73 -13.29
CA ALA A 518 -9.37 9.84 -13.69
C ALA A 518 -10.26 8.78 -13.00
N LEU A 519 -9.74 7.56 -12.77
CA LEU A 519 -10.43 6.54 -11.99
C LEU A 519 -10.72 7.01 -10.57
N LEU A 520 -9.71 7.53 -9.86
CA LEU A 520 -9.91 8.05 -8.49
C LEU A 520 -10.95 9.17 -8.46
N THR A 521 -10.89 10.09 -9.42
CA THR A 521 -11.87 11.18 -9.55
C THR A 521 -13.28 10.65 -9.81
N TRP A 522 -13.42 9.62 -10.64
CA TRP A 522 -14.71 8.99 -10.91
C TRP A 522 -15.27 8.27 -9.67
N LEU A 523 -14.45 7.55 -8.92
CA LEU A 523 -14.86 6.89 -7.67
C LEU A 523 -15.32 7.91 -6.61
N GLU A 524 -14.61 9.03 -6.46
CA GLU A 524 -15.05 10.13 -5.58
C GLU A 524 -16.41 10.67 -6.02
N ALA A 525 -16.61 10.90 -7.32
CA ALA A 525 -17.88 11.39 -7.86
C ALA A 525 -19.04 10.39 -7.68
N VAL A 526 -18.79 9.08 -7.77
CA VAL A 526 -19.78 8.04 -7.45
C VAL A 526 -20.21 8.13 -5.98
N LEU A 527 -19.26 8.23 -5.06
CA LEU A 527 -19.56 8.35 -3.62
C LEU A 527 -20.16 9.71 -3.23
N ASP A 528 -19.96 10.76 -4.03
CA ASP A 528 -20.66 12.04 -3.84
C ASP A 528 -22.13 11.96 -4.23
N ARG A 529 -22.45 11.18 -5.29
CA ARG A 529 -23.84 10.92 -5.72
C ARG A 529 -24.56 9.92 -4.82
N HIS A 530 -23.85 8.91 -4.35
CA HIS A 530 -24.38 7.81 -3.54
C HIS A 530 -23.59 7.67 -2.23
N PRO A 531 -23.77 8.57 -1.25
CA PRO A 531 -22.93 8.67 -0.05
C PRO A 531 -23.03 7.46 0.90
N ASP A 532 -24.09 6.67 0.81
CA ASP A 532 -24.30 5.46 1.62
C ASP A 532 -23.80 4.19 0.93
N LEU A 533 -23.37 4.27 -0.35
CA LEU A 533 -22.88 3.15 -1.13
C LEU A 533 -21.52 2.69 -0.61
N ILE A 534 -21.40 1.41 -0.28
CA ILE A 534 -20.14 0.81 0.14
C ILE A 534 -19.41 0.29 -1.09
N LEU A 535 -18.15 0.71 -1.26
CA LEU A 535 -17.29 0.24 -2.33
C LEU A 535 -16.11 -0.56 -1.77
N GLU A 536 -16.01 -1.79 -2.19
CA GLU A 536 -14.86 -2.66 -1.96
C GLU A 536 -13.90 -2.56 -3.14
N ASN A 537 -12.62 -2.36 -2.85
CA ASN A 537 -11.54 -2.50 -3.81
C ASN A 537 -11.11 -3.96 -3.93
N CYS A 538 -11.04 -4.46 -5.14
CA CYS A 538 -10.48 -5.75 -5.50
C CYS A 538 -9.65 -5.58 -6.79
N GLY A 539 -8.67 -6.41 -6.98
CA GLY A 539 -7.90 -6.48 -8.22
C GLY A 539 -7.27 -7.84 -8.28
N SER A 540 -8.05 -8.88 -8.64
CA SER A 540 -7.66 -10.29 -8.42
C SER A 540 -7.12 -10.46 -6.98
N GLY A 541 -7.95 -10.20 -5.98
CA GLY A 541 -7.50 -10.05 -4.60
C GLY A 541 -6.84 -8.69 -4.37
N ALA A 542 -5.59 -8.67 -3.93
CA ALA A 542 -4.87 -7.45 -3.57
C ALA A 542 -3.77 -7.04 -4.56
N MET A 543 -3.93 -7.31 -5.86
CA MET A 543 -2.98 -6.86 -6.88
C MET A 543 -2.99 -5.34 -7.09
N ARG A 544 -4.04 -4.64 -6.60
CA ARG A 544 -4.16 -3.18 -6.60
C ARG A 544 -4.62 -2.70 -5.22
N SER A 545 -3.79 -2.92 -4.20
CA SER A 545 -4.01 -2.46 -2.84
C SER A 545 -3.01 -1.36 -2.48
N ASP A 546 -3.40 -0.12 -2.64
CA ASP A 546 -2.57 1.04 -2.39
C ASP A 546 -3.31 2.13 -1.61
N ALA A 547 -2.54 3.06 -1.04
CA ALA A 547 -3.10 4.11 -0.21
C ALA A 547 -3.97 5.11 -1.00
N ALA A 548 -3.83 5.23 -2.33
CA ALA A 548 -4.66 6.13 -3.13
C ALA A 548 -6.06 5.56 -3.32
N MET A 549 -6.19 4.26 -3.66
CA MET A 549 -7.49 3.59 -3.74
C MET A 549 -8.17 3.55 -2.37
N LEU A 550 -7.44 3.17 -1.31
CA LEU A 550 -7.99 3.02 0.04
C LEU A 550 -8.25 4.37 0.76
N ARG A 551 -7.75 5.47 0.22
CA ARG A 551 -8.18 6.81 0.65
C ARG A 551 -9.63 7.08 0.27
N VAL A 552 -10.12 6.52 -0.81
CA VAL A 552 -11.48 6.73 -1.36
C VAL A 552 -12.41 5.59 -0.96
N LEU A 553 -11.95 4.33 -1.07
CA LEU A 553 -12.76 3.13 -0.90
C LEU A 553 -12.76 2.61 0.54
N GLN A 554 -13.83 1.95 0.94
CA GLN A 554 -14.08 1.58 2.33
C GLN A 554 -13.46 0.25 2.74
N MET A 555 -13.09 -0.58 1.77
CA MET A 555 -12.67 -1.96 2.02
C MET A 555 -11.75 -2.47 0.91
N GLN A 556 -10.87 -3.41 1.22
CA GLN A 556 -9.97 -4.10 0.32
C GLN A 556 -10.10 -5.61 0.49
N SER A 557 -10.38 -6.34 -0.58
CA SER A 557 -10.14 -7.78 -0.63
C SER A 557 -8.64 -8.06 -0.50
N THR A 558 -8.22 -8.81 0.51
CA THR A 558 -6.78 -8.98 0.80
C THR A 558 -6.10 -10.07 -0.01
N SER A 559 -6.84 -11.01 -0.60
CA SER A 559 -6.34 -12.03 -1.53
C SER A 559 -7.46 -12.86 -2.14
N ASP A 560 -7.18 -13.51 -3.26
CA ASP A 560 -7.97 -14.61 -3.83
C ASP A 560 -7.43 -15.99 -3.39
N GLN A 561 -6.56 -16.06 -2.38
CA GLN A 561 -6.05 -17.33 -1.86
C GLN A 561 -7.18 -18.14 -1.22
N GLN A 562 -7.41 -19.36 -1.76
CA GLN A 562 -8.49 -20.24 -1.32
C GLN A 562 -8.05 -21.31 -0.32
N ASP A 563 -6.73 -21.48 -0.11
CA ASP A 563 -6.20 -22.41 0.90
C ASP A 563 -6.20 -21.72 2.27
N PRO A 564 -7.02 -22.19 3.23
CA PRO A 564 -7.13 -21.58 4.55
C PRO A 564 -5.82 -21.65 5.35
N LEU A 565 -4.91 -22.59 5.04
CA LEU A 565 -3.62 -22.71 5.74
C LEU A 565 -2.60 -21.67 5.28
N LEU A 566 -2.70 -21.19 4.03
CA LEU A 566 -1.80 -20.18 3.47
C LEU A 566 -2.29 -18.75 3.73
N TYR A 567 -3.59 -18.57 3.86
CA TYR A 567 -4.18 -17.24 3.93
C TYR A 567 -3.78 -16.41 5.18
N PRO A 568 -3.56 -16.96 6.38
CA PRO A 568 -3.14 -16.16 7.54
C PRO A 568 -1.89 -15.31 7.31
N MET A 569 -0.88 -15.83 6.58
CA MET A 569 0.34 -15.08 6.28
C MET A 569 0.05 -13.87 5.40
N ILE A 570 -0.86 -14.02 4.42
CA ILE A 570 -1.29 -12.92 3.55
C ILE A 570 -2.10 -11.89 4.36
N ALA A 571 -3.07 -12.34 5.14
CA ALA A 571 -3.95 -11.49 5.93
C ALA A 571 -3.18 -10.65 6.95
N VAL A 572 -2.24 -11.26 7.67
CA VAL A 572 -1.39 -10.56 8.64
C VAL A 572 -0.38 -9.64 7.92
N GLY A 573 0.23 -10.12 6.82
CA GLY A 573 1.16 -9.33 6.01
C GLY A 573 0.51 -8.08 5.41
N ALA A 574 -0.78 -8.15 5.06
CA ALA A 574 -1.56 -7.02 4.55
C ALA A 574 -1.63 -5.84 5.53
N LEU A 575 -1.64 -6.12 6.84
CA LEU A 575 -1.72 -5.09 7.88
C LEU A 575 -0.48 -4.19 7.95
N GLY A 576 0.60 -4.54 7.28
CA GLY A 576 1.76 -3.68 7.09
C GLY A 576 1.46 -2.46 6.20
N HIS A 577 0.42 -2.51 5.32
CA HIS A 577 0.08 -1.41 4.42
C HIS A 577 -1.44 -1.19 4.22
N ILE A 578 -2.31 -2.05 4.75
CA ILE A 578 -3.77 -1.89 4.77
C ILE A 578 -4.22 -1.69 6.21
N LEU A 579 -5.17 -0.78 6.45
CA LEU A 579 -5.74 -0.61 7.79
C LEU A 579 -6.55 -1.84 8.22
N PRO A 580 -6.52 -2.26 9.48
CA PRO A 580 -7.33 -3.38 9.96
C PRO A 580 -8.82 -3.25 9.60
N GLU A 581 -9.36 -2.04 9.75
CA GLU A 581 -10.75 -1.73 9.43
C GLU A 581 -11.06 -1.66 7.92
N GLN A 582 -10.04 -1.77 7.05
CA GLN A 582 -10.21 -1.86 5.59
C GLN A 582 -9.81 -3.23 5.04
N ALA A 583 -9.09 -4.05 5.80
CA ALA A 583 -8.61 -5.36 5.37
C ALA A 583 -9.75 -6.38 5.37
N GLY A 584 -10.40 -6.59 4.23
CA GLY A 584 -11.42 -7.62 4.02
C GLY A 584 -10.77 -9.00 3.94
N ASN A 585 -10.65 -9.66 5.09
CA ASN A 585 -10.06 -10.98 5.19
C ASN A 585 -11.14 -12.05 5.09
N TRP A 586 -10.93 -13.00 4.19
CA TRP A 586 -11.89 -14.05 3.91
C TRP A 586 -11.80 -15.18 4.94
N ALA A 587 -12.96 -15.62 5.42
CA ALA A 587 -13.15 -16.87 6.15
C ALA A 587 -13.91 -17.85 5.25
N TYR A 588 -13.44 -19.08 5.17
CA TYR A 588 -13.93 -20.11 4.24
C TYR A 588 -14.46 -21.35 4.95
N PRO A 589 -15.41 -21.25 5.89
CA PRO A 589 -15.97 -22.44 6.52
C PRO A 589 -16.67 -23.36 5.50
N GLN A 590 -16.41 -24.67 5.59
CA GLN A 590 -16.96 -25.69 4.70
C GLN A 590 -17.67 -26.79 5.47
N PRO A 591 -18.65 -27.49 4.86
CA PRO A 591 -19.41 -28.56 5.50
C PRO A 591 -18.56 -29.78 5.93
N ASP A 592 -17.40 -29.99 5.34
CA ASP A 592 -16.48 -31.10 5.59
C ASP A 592 -15.32 -30.75 6.53
N MET A 593 -15.24 -29.52 7.02
CA MET A 593 -14.24 -29.09 7.98
C MET A 593 -14.60 -29.55 9.39
N ASP A 594 -13.59 -29.96 10.16
CA ASP A 594 -13.72 -30.13 11.61
C ASP A 594 -13.72 -28.75 12.32
N ASP A 595 -14.03 -28.76 13.62
CA ASP A 595 -14.13 -27.56 14.43
C ASP A 595 -12.84 -26.72 14.41
N GLU A 596 -11.66 -27.35 14.43
CA GLU A 596 -10.37 -26.64 14.42
C GLU A 596 -10.15 -25.90 13.10
N MET A 597 -10.51 -26.48 11.97
CA MET A 597 -10.38 -25.84 10.67
C MET A 597 -11.42 -24.73 10.47
N VAL A 598 -12.65 -24.88 10.97
CA VAL A 598 -13.63 -23.78 10.99
C VAL A 598 -13.09 -22.62 11.82
N VAL A 599 -12.58 -22.91 13.04
CA VAL A 599 -11.96 -21.88 13.90
C VAL A 599 -10.74 -21.24 13.23
N PHE A 600 -9.90 -22.03 12.56
CA PHE A 600 -8.70 -21.56 11.88
C PHE A 600 -9.03 -20.51 10.81
N THR A 601 -9.99 -20.81 9.93
CA THR A 601 -10.38 -19.87 8.87
C THR A 601 -11.15 -18.67 9.42
N GLU A 602 -11.99 -18.83 10.45
CA GLU A 602 -12.68 -17.72 11.09
C GLU A 602 -11.71 -16.74 11.79
N CYS A 603 -10.65 -17.24 12.42
CA CYS A 603 -9.58 -16.39 12.98
C CYS A 603 -8.93 -15.53 11.89
N THR A 604 -8.82 -16.03 10.65
CA THR A 604 -8.29 -15.25 9.52
C THR A 604 -9.22 -14.08 9.17
N GLY A 605 -10.52 -14.32 9.12
CA GLY A 605 -11.52 -13.25 8.96
C GLY A 605 -11.49 -12.22 10.10
N LEU A 606 -11.30 -12.68 11.35
CA LEU A 606 -11.22 -11.82 12.55
C LEU A 606 -9.97 -10.94 12.60
N ALA A 607 -8.94 -11.22 11.81
CA ALA A 607 -7.73 -10.40 11.72
C ALA A 607 -7.93 -9.07 10.97
N GLY A 608 -9.13 -8.78 10.53
CA GLY A 608 -9.49 -7.57 9.84
C GLY A 608 -10.99 -7.38 9.83
N ARG A 609 -11.51 -6.93 8.72
CA ARG A 609 -12.94 -6.83 8.46
C ARG A 609 -13.44 -8.20 8.01
N LEU A 610 -14.31 -8.82 8.82
CA LEU A 610 -14.76 -10.18 8.60
C LEU A 610 -15.53 -10.32 7.28
N TYR A 611 -15.00 -11.13 6.38
CA TYR A 611 -15.55 -11.42 5.07
C TYR A 611 -15.86 -12.92 4.97
N GLN A 612 -17.14 -13.27 5.04
CA GLN A 612 -17.60 -14.66 5.00
C GLN A 612 -17.77 -15.15 3.57
N ALA A 613 -17.32 -16.36 3.32
CA ALA A 613 -17.64 -17.14 2.12
C ALA A 613 -17.72 -18.63 2.47
N GLY A 614 -17.92 -19.50 1.50
CA GLY A 614 -18.07 -20.94 1.74
C GLY A 614 -19.52 -21.42 1.70
N VAL A 615 -19.68 -22.75 1.68
CA VAL A 615 -20.99 -23.38 1.46
C VAL A 615 -21.76 -23.48 2.78
N LEU A 616 -22.06 -22.32 3.40
CA LEU A 616 -22.78 -22.26 4.69
C LEU A 616 -24.11 -23.03 4.67
N SER A 617 -24.83 -23.05 3.54
CA SER A 617 -26.10 -23.74 3.40
C SER A 617 -25.98 -25.28 3.48
N GLY A 618 -24.77 -25.81 3.40
CA GLY A 618 -24.48 -27.23 3.55
C GLY A 618 -23.97 -27.64 4.94
N MET A 619 -23.67 -26.67 5.79
CA MET A 619 -23.18 -26.92 7.14
C MET A 619 -24.31 -27.37 8.08
N ASP A 620 -23.97 -28.18 9.08
CA ASP A 620 -24.88 -28.52 10.16
C ASP A 620 -25.06 -27.35 11.17
N ASP A 621 -25.97 -27.52 12.12
CA ASP A 621 -26.28 -26.50 13.11
C ASP A 621 -25.06 -26.15 13.98
N HIS A 622 -24.22 -27.14 14.32
CA HIS A 622 -23.02 -26.94 15.13
C HIS A 622 -21.98 -26.10 14.39
N GLY A 623 -21.68 -26.41 13.13
CA GLY A 623 -20.76 -25.64 12.31
C GLY A 623 -21.25 -24.20 12.10
N LEU A 624 -22.55 -24.00 11.83
CA LEU A 624 -23.12 -22.66 11.72
C LEU A 624 -23.06 -21.87 13.03
N ASP A 625 -23.17 -22.52 14.18
CA ASP A 625 -23.04 -21.87 15.49
C ASP A 625 -21.59 -21.42 15.75
N LEU A 626 -20.57 -22.16 15.29
CA LEU A 626 -19.16 -21.73 15.34
C LEU A 626 -18.92 -20.46 14.48
N VAL A 627 -19.46 -20.43 13.28
CA VAL A 627 -19.40 -19.24 12.39
C VAL A 627 -20.16 -18.06 13.03
N ALA A 628 -21.35 -18.27 13.56
CA ALA A 628 -22.12 -17.24 14.24
C ALA A 628 -21.40 -16.68 15.46
N ASP A 629 -20.63 -17.50 16.18
CA ASP A 629 -19.80 -17.07 17.31
C ASP A 629 -18.67 -16.13 16.84
N ALA A 630 -17.99 -16.45 15.73
CA ALA A 630 -16.99 -15.57 15.13
C ALA A 630 -17.59 -14.21 14.71
N VAL A 631 -18.76 -14.23 14.06
CA VAL A 631 -19.49 -13.01 13.69
C VAL A 631 -19.84 -12.17 14.93
N ARG A 632 -20.29 -12.82 16.01
CA ARG A 632 -20.59 -12.17 17.30
C ARG A 632 -19.32 -11.52 17.91
N VAL A 633 -18.19 -12.24 17.87
CA VAL A 633 -16.90 -11.72 18.35
C VAL A 633 -16.49 -10.52 17.52
N HIS A 634 -16.54 -10.61 16.18
CA HIS A 634 -16.24 -9.48 15.29
C HIS A 634 -17.09 -8.25 15.63
N LYS A 635 -18.41 -8.41 15.75
CA LYS A 635 -19.33 -7.30 16.10
C LYS A 635 -19.02 -6.70 17.47
N GLY A 636 -18.50 -7.49 18.40
CA GLY A 636 -18.06 -7.02 19.73
C GLY A 636 -16.70 -6.30 19.73
N THR A 637 -15.83 -6.59 18.74
CA THR A 637 -14.44 -6.10 18.71
C THR A 637 -14.16 -5.11 17.58
N ARG A 638 -15.03 -4.97 16.58
CA ARG A 638 -14.80 -4.18 15.36
C ARG A 638 -14.43 -2.71 15.61
N TYR A 639 -15.01 -2.07 16.64
CA TYR A 639 -14.64 -0.69 17.00
C TYR A 639 -13.25 -0.58 17.63
N ALA A 640 -12.86 -1.58 18.42
CA ALA A 640 -11.50 -1.69 18.92
C ALA A 640 -10.50 -1.90 17.77
N LEU A 641 -10.87 -2.73 16.78
CA LEU A 641 -10.08 -2.95 15.58
C LEU A 641 -9.83 -1.64 14.80
N ALA A 642 -10.88 -0.84 14.59
CA ALA A 642 -10.80 0.45 13.91
C ALA A 642 -9.92 1.48 14.64
N ALA A 643 -9.76 1.34 15.96
CA ALA A 643 -8.91 2.22 16.79
C ALA A 643 -7.51 1.63 17.05
N SER A 644 -7.20 0.45 16.50
CA SER A 644 -5.97 -0.26 16.83
C SER A 644 -4.79 0.06 15.91
N THR A 645 -3.60 -0.24 16.44
CA THR A 645 -2.34 -0.33 15.69
C THR A 645 -1.91 -1.79 15.65
N PRO A 646 -1.74 -2.39 14.46
CA PRO A 646 -1.20 -3.74 14.34
C PRO A 646 0.24 -3.82 14.84
N ARG A 647 0.55 -4.91 15.57
CA ARG A 647 1.88 -5.30 16.03
C ARG A 647 2.15 -6.73 15.56
N PHE A 648 3.40 -7.05 15.30
CA PHE A 648 3.80 -8.34 14.75
C PHE A 648 4.72 -9.08 15.72
N PRO A 649 4.16 -9.77 16.74
CA PRO A 649 4.94 -10.36 17.84
C PRO A 649 5.95 -11.42 17.42
N THR A 650 5.71 -12.14 16.32
CA THR A 650 6.65 -13.07 15.70
C THR A 650 7.39 -12.49 14.50
N GLY A 651 7.24 -11.18 14.26
CA GLY A 651 7.70 -10.48 13.05
C GLY A 651 6.63 -10.43 11.97
N LEU A 652 6.91 -9.65 10.91
CA LEU A 652 6.09 -9.66 9.70
C LEU A 652 6.15 -11.06 9.07
N PRO A 653 5.01 -11.65 8.66
CA PRO A 653 4.96 -13.05 8.29
C PRO A 653 5.73 -13.37 7.01
N SER A 654 6.29 -14.56 6.99
CA SER A 654 6.84 -15.22 5.81
C SER A 654 6.07 -16.50 5.50
N TRP A 655 6.28 -17.03 4.29
CA TRP A 655 5.55 -18.21 3.80
C TRP A 655 5.81 -19.50 4.59
N ASP A 656 6.98 -19.59 5.25
CA ASP A 656 7.44 -20.77 5.96
C ASP A 656 7.26 -20.65 7.50
N ASP A 657 6.53 -19.63 7.96
CA ASP A 657 6.35 -19.41 9.38
C ASP A 657 5.53 -20.52 10.03
N ALA A 658 6.10 -21.12 11.07
CA ALA A 658 5.46 -22.15 11.88
C ALA A 658 4.30 -21.56 12.73
N TRP A 659 4.47 -20.33 13.21
CA TRP A 659 3.47 -19.52 13.90
C TRP A 659 3.32 -18.18 13.21
N THR A 660 2.10 -17.83 12.84
CA THR A 660 1.73 -16.49 12.39
C THR A 660 0.95 -15.81 13.49
N THR A 661 1.31 -14.57 13.84
CA THR A 661 0.64 -13.84 14.91
C THR A 661 0.47 -12.38 14.61
N VAL A 662 -0.62 -11.81 15.11
CA VAL A 662 -0.87 -10.36 15.11
C VAL A 662 -1.44 -9.94 16.45
N ALA A 663 -1.04 -8.76 16.90
CA ALA A 663 -1.65 -8.12 18.07
C ALA A 663 -2.20 -6.75 17.65
N PHE A 664 -3.42 -6.45 18.07
CA PHE A 664 -4.09 -5.18 17.84
C PHE A 664 -4.03 -4.36 19.14
N ASP A 665 -3.10 -3.42 19.16
CA ASP A 665 -2.89 -2.47 20.26
C ASP A 665 -3.94 -1.36 20.14
N VAL A 666 -4.93 -1.37 21.04
CA VAL A 666 -6.11 -0.48 20.95
C VAL A 666 -5.80 0.86 21.59
N ALA A 667 -5.87 1.94 20.82
CA ALA A 667 -5.62 3.27 21.32
C ALA A 667 -6.58 3.66 22.48
N ASP A 668 -6.04 4.30 23.51
CA ASP A 668 -6.79 4.77 24.68
C ASP A 668 -7.57 3.65 25.43
N SER A 669 -7.12 2.40 25.32
CA SER A 669 -7.73 1.23 25.94
C SER A 669 -6.68 0.38 26.66
N PRO A 670 -7.03 -0.31 27.76
CA PRO A 670 -6.16 -1.30 28.36
C PRO A 670 -6.12 -2.62 27.59
N ASP A 671 -6.94 -2.77 26.54
CA ASP A 671 -7.10 -4.01 25.80
C ASP A 671 -6.15 -4.11 24.61
N THR A 672 -5.52 -5.27 24.46
CA THR A 672 -4.84 -5.73 23.24
C THR A 672 -5.48 -7.04 22.80
N TYR A 673 -5.86 -7.14 21.54
CA TYR A 673 -6.35 -8.41 20.97
C TYR A 673 -5.24 -9.11 20.24
N VAL A 674 -5.05 -10.41 20.51
CA VAL A 674 -3.98 -11.22 19.90
C VAL A 674 -4.62 -12.38 19.16
N ILE A 675 -4.27 -12.54 17.87
CA ILE A 675 -4.66 -13.72 17.09
C ILE A 675 -3.40 -14.48 16.73
N ALA A 676 -3.44 -15.80 16.90
CA ALA A 676 -2.33 -16.68 16.62
C ALA A 676 -2.79 -17.91 15.85
N TRP A 677 -2.06 -18.24 14.79
CA TRP A 677 -2.20 -19.45 13.99
C TRP A 677 -0.97 -20.30 14.14
N ARG A 678 -1.17 -21.58 14.39
CA ARG A 678 -0.13 -22.60 14.44
C ARG A 678 -0.26 -23.52 13.23
N GLN A 679 0.84 -23.69 12.48
CA GLN A 679 0.91 -24.65 11.39
C GLN A 679 1.21 -26.07 11.90
N ALA A 680 0.89 -27.10 11.10
CA ALA A 680 1.05 -28.49 11.48
C ALA A 680 2.50 -28.90 11.89
N HIS A 681 3.50 -28.23 11.33
CA HIS A 681 4.92 -28.51 11.59
C HIS A 681 5.50 -27.67 12.75
N ALA A 682 4.69 -26.84 13.40
CA ALA A 682 5.14 -25.94 14.44
C ALA A 682 5.35 -26.66 15.79
N GLU A 683 6.29 -26.15 16.58
CA GLU A 683 6.39 -26.48 18.01
C GLU A 683 5.06 -26.16 18.72
N ALA A 684 4.79 -26.90 19.82
CA ALA A 684 3.53 -26.73 20.55
C ALA A 684 3.40 -25.34 21.20
N ALA A 685 4.49 -24.67 21.51
CA ALA A 685 4.48 -23.39 22.20
C ALA A 685 5.27 -22.32 21.45
N VAL A 686 4.87 -21.05 21.66
CA VAL A 686 5.53 -19.85 21.14
C VAL A 686 5.52 -18.74 22.18
N ASP A 687 6.62 -17.99 22.26
CA ASP A 687 6.72 -16.77 23.07
C ASP A 687 6.51 -15.55 22.18
N LEU A 688 5.56 -14.69 22.54
CA LEU A 688 5.17 -13.49 21.80
C LEU A 688 5.73 -12.25 22.49
N ALA A 689 6.53 -11.47 21.75
CA ALA A 689 7.05 -10.19 22.23
C ALA A 689 5.97 -9.09 22.12
N LEU A 690 5.51 -8.59 23.27
CA LEU A 690 4.50 -7.53 23.36
C LEU A 690 4.98 -6.43 24.34
N PRO A 691 6.04 -5.68 23.98
CA PRO A 691 6.68 -4.72 24.88
C PRO A 691 5.74 -3.59 25.33
N HIS A 692 4.74 -3.24 24.53
CA HIS A 692 3.73 -2.22 24.85
C HIS A 692 2.85 -2.59 26.06
N LEU A 693 2.73 -3.88 26.40
CA LEU A 693 1.98 -4.30 27.60
C LEU A 693 2.68 -3.94 28.91
N GLY A 694 3.96 -3.53 28.88
CA GLY A 694 4.73 -3.21 30.08
C GLY A 694 4.90 -4.38 31.05
N GLY A 695 5.36 -4.11 32.26
CA GLY A 695 5.58 -5.10 33.32
C GLY A 695 4.42 -5.28 34.31
N GLY A 696 3.24 -4.69 34.04
CA GLY A 696 2.08 -4.75 34.94
C GLY A 696 1.35 -6.10 34.92
N ASP A 697 0.48 -6.30 35.92
CA ASP A 697 -0.45 -7.42 35.94
C ASP A 697 -1.40 -7.30 34.74
N ALA A 698 -1.68 -8.42 34.09
CA ALA A 698 -2.63 -8.47 32.99
C ALA A 698 -3.49 -9.73 33.08
N THR A 699 -4.75 -9.61 32.71
CA THR A 699 -5.64 -10.76 32.51
C THR A 699 -5.62 -11.18 31.05
N VAL A 700 -5.63 -12.48 30.80
CA VAL A 700 -5.67 -13.07 29.47
C VAL A 700 -6.93 -13.91 29.36
N GLU A 701 -7.74 -13.64 28.34
CA GLU A 701 -9.01 -14.31 28.09
C GLU A 701 -9.06 -14.78 26.63
N GLN A 702 -9.37 -16.05 26.39
CA GLN A 702 -9.70 -16.52 25.04
C GLN A 702 -11.07 -15.99 24.66
N VAL A 703 -11.15 -15.24 23.54
CA VAL A 703 -12.42 -14.64 23.05
C VAL A 703 -12.99 -15.42 21.88
N TYR A 704 -12.18 -16.16 21.15
CA TYR A 704 -12.62 -17.07 20.08
C TYR A 704 -11.66 -18.26 19.92
N PRO A 705 -12.17 -19.50 19.72
CA PRO A 705 -13.58 -19.88 19.89
C PRO A 705 -14.01 -19.82 21.34
N ALA A 706 -15.31 -20.05 21.61
CA ALA A 706 -15.82 -20.18 22.98
C ALA A 706 -15.10 -21.31 23.74
N ALA A 707 -14.98 -21.17 25.05
CA ALA A 707 -14.28 -22.14 25.89
C ALA A 707 -14.89 -23.55 25.74
N GLY A 708 -14.02 -24.54 25.54
CA GLY A 708 -14.39 -25.97 25.40
C GLY A 708 -14.61 -26.41 23.94
N VAL A 709 -14.42 -25.53 22.96
CA VAL A 709 -14.38 -25.86 21.52
C VAL A 709 -12.93 -26.13 21.13
N GLY A 710 -12.67 -27.26 20.48
CA GLY A 710 -11.36 -27.66 19.99
C GLY A 710 -10.33 -27.98 21.05
N ALA A 711 -9.05 -27.98 20.68
CA ALA A 711 -7.93 -28.27 21.59
C ALA A 711 -7.76 -27.18 22.67
N GLY A 712 -7.42 -27.61 23.88
CA GLY A 712 -7.27 -26.72 25.03
C GLY A 712 -5.95 -25.93 25.02
N TRP A 713 -5.88 -24.84 24.24
CA TRP A 713 -4.75 -23.92 24.28
C TRP A 713 -4.67 -23.19 25.60
N THR A 714 -3.45 -22.89 26.04
CA THR A 714 -3.20 -22.05 27.20
C THR A 714 -2.43 -20.79 26.78
N ALA A 715 -2.78 -19.67 27.40
CA ALA A 715 -2.10 -18.39 27.21
C ALA A 715 -1.65 -17.87 28.58
N THR A 716 -0.36 -17.63 28.74
CA THR A 716 0.22 -17.21 30.02
C THR A 716 0.99 -15.90 29.83
N ARG A 717 0.76 -14.92 30.71
CA ARG A 717 1.50 -13.67 30.76
C ARG A 717 2.96 -13.95 31.13
N THR A 718 3.90 -13.38 30.38
CA THR A 718 5.35 -13.39 30.64
C THR A 718 5.85 -11.95 30.87
N ALA A 719 7.09 -11.79 31.30
CA ALA A 719 7.69 -10.46 31.47
C ALA A 719 7.80 -9.67 30.14
N GLU A 720 7.93 -10.37 29.00
CA GLU A 720 8.15 -9.77 27.69
C GLU A 720 6.88 -9.74 26.82
N GLY A 721 5.81 -10.45 27.22
CA GLY A 721 4.58 -10.55 26.45
C GLY A 721 3.70 -11.71 26.86
N LEU A 722 3.43 -12.64 25.94
CA LEU A 722 2.64 -13.84 26.16
C LEU A 722 3.39 -15.10 25.76
N ARG A 723 3.16 -16.20 26.49
CA ARG A 723 3.46 -17.55 26.03
C ARG A 723 2.16 -18.25 25.67
N LEU A 724 2.06 -18.73 24.45
CA LEU A 724 0.98 -19.58 23.97
C LEU A 724 1.47 -21.03 23.93
N ASP A 725 0.63 -21.98 24.36
CA ASP A 725 0.90 -23.41 24.28
C ASP A 725 -0.37 -24.12 23.80
N SER A 726 -0.29 -24.80 22.67
CA SER A 726 -1.41 -25.51 22.05
C SER A 726 -1.77 -26.82 22.80
N GLY A 727 -0.94 -27.26 23.75
CA GLY A 727 -1.23 -28.36 24.64
C GLY A 727 -1.27 -29.76 24.00
N ASP A 728 -1.24 -29.82 22.65
CA ASP A 728 -1.37 -31.07 21.94
C ASP A 728 -0.07 -31.49 21.25
N GLY A 729 0.28 -32.76 21.43
CA GLY A 729 1.34 -33.41 20.65
C GLY A 729 0.89 -33.89 19.28
N THR A 730 -0.32 -33.52 18.80
CA THR A 730 -0.90 -34.05 17.54
C THR A 730 -0.32 -33.38 16.33
N GLY A 731 0.21 -32.15 16.48
CA GLY A 731 0.75 -31.37 15.36
C GLY A 731 -0.29 -30.86 14.38
N ALA A 732 -1.58 -30.86 14.73
CA ALA A 732 -2.65 -30.34 13.88
C ALA A 732 -2.59 -28.80 13.78
N PRO A 733 -2.96 -28.19 12.64
CA PRO A 733 -3.16 -26.74 12.55
C PRO A 733 -4.22 -26.27 13.56
N GLY A 734 -4.09 -25.05 14.05
CA GLY A 734 -5.08 -24.45 14.93
C GLY A 734 -4.91 -22.96 15.08
N ALA A 735 -5.95 -22.25 15.50
CA ALA A 735 -5.90 -20.81 15.72
C ALA A 735 -6.75 -20.39 16.91
N ARG A 736 -6.37 -19.28 17.56
CA ARG A 736 -7.11 -18.71 18.72
C ARG A 736 -6.99 -17.20 18.73
N MET A 737 -8.04 -16.55 19.23
CA MET A 737 -8.05 -15.13 19.53
C MET A 737 -8.15 -14.89 21.02
N TYR A 738 -7.28 -14.04 21.54
CA TYR A 738 -7.21 -13.66 22.96
C TYR A 738 -7.41 -12.16 23.13
N ARG A 739 -7.99 -11.79 24.28
CA ARG A 739 -7.94 -10.42 24.81
C ARG A 739 -6.96 -10.40 25.98
N VAL A 740 -6.02 -9.47 25.93
CA VAL A 740 -5.08 -9.18 27.01
C VAL A 740 -5.45 -7.82 27.55
N ARG A 741 -5.78 -7.74 28.85
CA ARG A 741 -6.11 -6.49 29.51
C ARG A 741 -5.11 -6.20 30.61
N VAL A 742 -4.40 -5.07 30.45
CA VAL A 742 -3.48 -4.56 31.47
C VAL A 742 -4.28 -3.87 32.57
N GLY A 743 -3.94 -4.20 33.85
CA GLY A 743 -4.63 -3.70 35.04
C GLY A 743 -4.33 -2.23 35.38
#